data_e103587df99bef184e9136a06bb1885e
#
_entry.id   e103587df99bef184e9136a06bb1885e
#
_cell.length_a   1.000
_cell.length_b   1.000
_cell.length_c   1.000
_cell.angle_alpha   90.00
_cell.angle_beta   90.00
_cell.angle_gamma   90.00
#
_symmetry.space_group_name_H-M   'P 1'
#
loop_
_entity.id
_entity.type
_entity.pdbx_description
1 polymer ?
#
loop_
_entity_poly.entity_id
_entity_poly.type
_entity_poly.pdbx_seq_one_letter_code
_entity_poly.pdbx_strand_id
1 'polypeptide(L)'
;MELQKRQDQGLPQRKGQKRKLEEEIKDEQPGISPSPVDCSDARRAILAEVAVQVNILDSAFSWQEADRAAAKRATHVLADLAKNDEVVNVIVEGGAVPALVKHLQAPPSTEVDGNLRPFEHEVEKGSAFALGLLAVKPEHQQLIVDHGALPHLVDLLKRHTEGTTRAVTSVVRRSADAITNLAHENSNIKTRVRREGGIPPLVELLEFADTKVQRAAAGALRTLAFKNDENKNQVIPIVQIVECSALPTLILMLRSEDAAIHYEAVGVIGNLVHSSPNIKKEVLAAGALQPVIGLLSSCCSESQREAALLLGQFAATDSDCKVHIVQRGAVGPLIEMLQSSDVQLREMSAFALGRVAQDPHNQAGIAHNGGLVPLLKLLDSKNGSLQHNAAFALYGLADNEDNVSDFIRVGGIQKLQDGEFIVQVLKHLLYLMRVAEKAVQRRVALALAHLCAPDDQRVIFIDNGGLELLLGLLGSANMKQQLDGAIALYKLANKAMTLSPVDAAPPSPTPQVAFDIYLVVVVIGAIFMVYLGEKYVNNATLSDVTFLVEGRRFYAHRICLLASSDAFRAMFDGGYRLIRQFKMMPFYFPDQVTYFYLKQEKDARDIEIPNIRWEVFELMMRFIYTGSVNVALDVAQDLLRAADQYLLEALKRLCEYTIAQDISLDNVASMYELSESFHAISLRHTCILFILEHFDKLSAKPRHSYLIQRIIPDIRNYFGKALTKPDPHNLRL
;
A
#
# COMPACT_ATOMS: atom_id res chain seq x y z
N MET A 1 -13.69 5.52 -5.45
CA MET A 1 -13.92 4.59 -6.59
C MET A 1 -12.63 4.22 -7.33
N GLU A 2 -11.69 5.15 -7.58
CA GLU A 2 -10.36 4.81 -8.15
C GLU A 2 -9.42 4.10 -7.18
N LEU A 3 -9.58 4.30 -5.88
CA LEU A 3 -8.77 3.65 -4.83
C LEU A 3 -8.99 2.13 -4.73
N GLN A 4 -10.21 1.66 -4.99
CA GLN A 4 -10.49 0.23 -5.06
C GLN A 4 -9.92 -0.43 -6.32
N LYS A 5 -9.91 0.29 -7.46
CA LYS A 5 -9.26 -0.20 -8.69
C LYS A 5 -7.74 -0.30 -8.58
N ARG A 6 -7.09 0.55 -7.76
CA ARG A 6 -5.64 0.50 -7.54
C ARG A 6 -5.21 -0.48 -6.45
N GLN A 7 -6.08 -0.81 -5.50
CA GLN A 7 -5.84 -1.92 -4.56
C GLN A 7 -5.91 -3.28 -5.26
N ASP A 8 -6.71 -3.41 -6.32
CA ASP A 8 -6.80 -4.62 -7.12
C ASP A 8 -5.59 -4.84 -8.06
N GLN A 9 -4.83 -3.80 -8.42
CA GLN A 9 -3.64 -3.95 -9.27
C GLN A 9 -2.40 -4.53 -8.56
N GLY A 10 -2.39 -4.60 -7.24
CA GLY A 10 -1.33 -5.21 -6.43
C GLY A 10 -1.64 -6.61 -5.90
N LEU A 11 -2.85 -7.11 -6.12
CA LEU A 11 -3.19 -8.49 -5.80
C LEU A 11 -2.87 -9.37 -7.01
N PRO A 12 -2.18 -10.51 -6.80
CA PRO A 12 -1.98 -11.48 -7.87
C PRO A 12 -3.35 -11.86 -8.42
N GLN A 13 -3.50 -11.75 -9.74
CA GLN A 13 -4.73 -12.17 -10.40
C GLN A 13 -4.91 -13.65 -10.13
N ARG A 14 -5.93 -13.99 -9.36
CA ARG A 14 -6.42 -15.37 -9.28
C ARG A 14 -6.91 -15.74 -10.68
N LYS A 15 -6.07 -16.45 -11.44
CA LYS A 15 -6.55 -17.16 -12.61
C LYS A 15 -7.49 -18.24 -12.10
N GLY A 16 -8.78 -18.09 -12.36
CA GLY A 16 -9.76 -19.13 -12.06
C GLY A 16 -9.33 -20.41 -12.76
N GLN A 17 -8.90 -21.40 -12.00
CA GLN A 17 -8.64 -22.71 -12.55
C GLN A 17 -10.00 -23.33 -12.89
N LYS A 18 -10.25 -23.48 -14.19
CA LYS A 18 -11.37 -24.30 -14.68
C LYS A 18 -11.14 -25.72 -14.14
N ARG A 19 -12.11 -26.25 -13.39
CA ARG A 19 -12.07 -27.62 -12.97
C ARG A 19 -12.18 -28.52 -14.21
N LYS A 20 -11.11 -29.23 -14.57
CA LYS A 20 -11.27 -30.48 -15.31
C LYS A 20 -11.95 -31.44 -14.37
N LEU A 21 -13.10 -31.92 -14.78
CA LEU A 21 -13.85 -32.93 -14.03
C LEU A 21 -13.00 -34.21 -14.04
N GLU A 22 -12.34 -34.52 -12.91
CA GLU A 22 -11.49 -35.69 -12.76
C GLU A 22 -12.34 -36.98 -12.81
N GLU A 23 -12.11 -37.80 -13.77
CA GLU A 23 -12.39 -39.25 -13.70
C GLU A 23 -11.12 -40.00 -13.29
N GLU A 24 -11.26 -41.11 -12.58
CA GLU A 24 -10.18 -42.04 -12.28
C GLU A 24 -9.52 -42.44 -13.60
N ILE A 25 -8.34 -41.93 -13.91
CA ILE A 25 -7.54 -42.31 -15.07
C ILE A 25 -6.95 -43.67 -14.74
N LYS A 26 -7.40 -44.69 -15.44
CA LYS A 26 -6.61 -45.92 -15.64
C LYS A 26 -5.56 -45.59 -16.70
N ASP A 27 -4.29 -45.83 -16.35
CA ASP A 27 -3.14 -45.69 -17.23
C ASP A 27 -3.38 -46.30 -18.60
N GLU A 28 -3.33 -45.50 -19.67
CA GLU A 28 -3.07 -45.96 -21.02
C GLU A 28 -2.00 -45.09 -21.69
N GLN A 29 -1.08 -45.74 -22.36
CA GLN A 29 0.17 -45.29 -22.94
C GLN A 29 -0.01 -44.26 -24.07
N PRO A 30 1.01 -43.45 -24.44
CA PRO A 30 0.89 -42.42 -25.45
C PRO A 30 0.85 -42.97 -26.86
N GLY A 31 -0.28 -42.79 -27.52
CA GLY A 31 -0.48 -43.08 -28.94
C GLY A 31 -0.17 -41.86 -29.81
N ILE A 32 0.62 -42.12 -30.79
CA ILE A 32 1.07 -41.41 -31.99
C ILE A 32 0.15 -40.28 -32.47
N SER A 33 0.74 -39.08 -32.68
CA SER A 33 0.12 -37.94 -33.36
C SER A 33 -0.29 -38.29 -34.81
N PRO A 34 -1.54 -38.05 -35.24
CA PRO A 34 -1.90 -38.12 -36.66
C PRO A 34 -1.63 -36.78 -37.36
N SER A 35 -1.13 -36.85 -38.57
CA SER A 35 -0.94 -35.83 -39.57
C SER A 35 -2.26 -35.10 -39.94
N PRO A 36 -2.23 -33.87 -40.52
CA PRO A 36 -3.42 -33.09 -40.86
C PRO A 36 -4.14 -33.67 -42.08
N VAL A 37 -4.99 -34.64 -41.83
CA VAL A 37 -5.90 -35.18 -42.83
C VAL A 37 -7.32 -34.92 -42.41
N ASP A 38 -8.01 -34.07 -43.19
CA ASP A 38 -9.45 -33.86 -43.28
C ASP A 38 -10.22 -33.47 -41.98
N CYS A 39 -10.02 -32.28 -41.52
CA CYS A 39 -10.86 -31.66 -40.45
C CYS A 39 -12.37 -31.65 -40.75
N SER A 40 -12.79 -31.70 -42.03
CA SER A 40 -14.19 -31.65 -42.41
C SER A 40 -14.92 -32.95 -42.24
N ASP A 41 -14.29 -34.07 -42.53
CA ASP A 41 -14.92 -35.41 -42.47
C ASP A 41 -15.00 -35.91 -41.02
N ALA A 42 -13.94 -35.67 -40.20
CA ALA A 42 -13.97 -36.00 -38.78
C ALA A 42 -15.07 -35.20 -38.05
N ARG A 43 -15.22 -33.90 -38.32
CA ARG A 43 -16.28 -33.06 -37.76
C ARG A 43 -17.68 -33.56 -38.18
N ARG A 44 -17.86 -33.94 -39.44
CA ARG A 44 -19.12 -34.47 -39.98
C ARG A 44 -19.50 -35.79 -39.31
N ALA A 45 -18.51 -36.68 -39.09
CA ALA A 45 -18.72 -37.97 -38.39
C ALA A 45 -19.15 -37.73 -36.92
N ILE A 46 -18.51 -36.79 -36.20
CA ILE A 46 -18.90 -36.44 -34.84
C ILE A 46 -20.29 -35.82 -34.79
N LEU A 47 -20.64 -34.92 -35.70
CA LEU A 47 -21.96 -34.32 -35.77
C LEU A 47 -23.06 -35.37 -36.03
N ALA A 48 -22.76 -36.37 -36.88
CA ALA A 48 -23.68 -37.51 -37.13
C ALA A 48 -23.87 -38.35 -35.86
N GLU A 49 -22.79 -38.65 -35.13
CA GLU A 49 -22.86 -39.39 -33.85
C GLU A 49 -23.68 -38.58 -32.82
N VAL A 50 -23.41 -37.30 -32.65
CA VAL A 50 -24.18 -36.41 -31.74
C VAL A 50 -25.67 -36.43 -32.10
N ALA A 51 -26.02 -36.32 -33.39
CA ALA A 51 -27.41 -36.37 -33.84
C ALA A 51 -28.09 -37.72 -33.49
N VAL A 52 -27.38 -38.85 -33.61
CA VAL A 52 -27.89 -40.17 -33.18
C VAL A 52 -28.18 -40.15 -31.68
N GLN A 53 -27.25 -39.67 -30.85
CA GLN A 53 -27.42 -39.67 -29.40
C GLN A 53 -28.55 -38.71 -28.97
N VAL A 54 -28.68 -37.56 -29.62
CA VAL A 54 -29.78 -36.58 -29.37
C VAL A 54 -31.13 -37.23 -29.71
N ASN A 55 -31.26 -37.92 -30.85
CA ASN A 55 -32.50 -38.61 -31.23
C ASN A 55 -32.89 -39.71 -30.24
N ILE A 56 -31.90 -40.43 -29.70
CA ILE A 56 -32.13 -41.43 -28.63
C ILE A 56 -32.68 -40.72 -27.38
N LEU A 57 -32.09 -39.61 -26.97
CA LEU A 57 -32.54 -38.88 -25.81
C LEU A 57 -33.98 -38.31 -26.03
N ASP A 58 -34.29 -37.78 -27.18
CA ASP A 58 -35.61 -37.22 -27.47
C ASP A 58 -36.73 -38.29 -27.54
N SER A 59 -36.38 -39.57 -27.82
CA SER A 59 -37.32 -40.69 -27.85
C SER A 59 -37.47 -41.45 -26.52
N ALA A 60 -36.48 -41.32 -25.59
CA ALA A 60 -36.34 -42.19 -24.42
C ALA A 60 -37.05 -41.67 -23.14
N PHE A 61 -38.29 -41.11 -23.27
CA PHE A 61 -39.09 -40.66 -22.11
C PHE A 61 -40.04 -41.75 -21.57
N SER A 62 -40.09 -42.92 -22.20
CA SER A 62 -40.91 -44.01 -21.73
C SER A 62 -40.42 -44.61 -20.40
N TRP A 63 -41.27 -45.37 -19.71
CA TRP A 63 -40.92 -46.15 -18.53
C TRP A 63 -40.29 -47.51 -18.89
N GLN A 64 -40.07 -47.78 -20.16
CA GLN A 64 -39.49 -49.03 -20.62
C GLN A 64 -38.00 -49.07 -20.27
N GLU A 65 -37.55 -50.15 -19.67
CA GLU A 65 -36.15 -50.30 -19.22
C GLU A 65 -35.15 -50.20 -20.39
N ALA A 66 -35.53 -50.74 -21.58
CA ALA A 66 -34.68 -50.67 -22.76
C ALA A 66 -34.41 -49.22 -23.22
N ASP A 67 -35.44 -48.36 -23.21
CA ASP A 67 -35.35 -46.93 -23.62
C ASP A 67 -34.52 -46.16 -22.59
N ARG A 68 -34.72 -46.40 -21.30
CA ARG A 68 -33.96 -45.78 -20.24
C ARG A 68 -32.49 -46.22 -20.22
N ALA A 69 -32.21 -47.48 -20.54
CA ALA A 69 -30.85 -47.98 -20.73
C ALA A 69 -30.17 -47.34 -21.95
N ALA A 70 -30.94 -47.08 -23.03
CA ALA A 70 -30.44 -46.33 -24.18
C ALA A 70 -30.13 -44.86 -23.82
N ALA A 71 -31.02 -44.16 -23.09
CA ALA A 71 -30.77 -42.82 -22.59
C ALA A 71 -29.52 -42.75 -21.72
N LYS A 72 -29.31 -43.69 -20.79
CA LYS A 72 -28.10 -43.81 -19.99
C LYS A 72 -26.85 -43.88 -20.84
N ARG A 73 -26.84 -44.73 -21.90
CA ARG A 73 -25.71 -44.84 -22.82
C ARG A 73 -25.48 -43.56 -23.60
N ALA A 74 -26.56 -42.93 -24.09
CA ALA A 74 -26.49 -41.68 -24.85
C ALA A 74 -25.89 -40.55 -24.05
N THR A 75 -26.34 -40.32 -22.79
CA THR A 75 -25.75 -39.31 -21.93
C THR A 75 -24.28 -39.56 -21.64
N HIS A 76 -23.87 -40.84 -21.53
CA HIS A 76 -22.48 -41.21 -21.30
C HIS A 76 -21.61 -40.95 -22.53
N VAL A 77 -22.07 -41.31 -23.73
CA VAL A 77 -21.35 -41.00 -24.98
C VAL A 77 -21.18 -39.49 -25.18
N LEU A 78 -22.23 -38.71 -24.97
CA LEU A 78 -22.14 -37.25 -25.07
C LEU A 78 -21.16 -36.65 -24.03
N ALA A 79 -21.16 -37.17 -22.81
CA ALA A 79 -20.20 -36.74 -21.79
C ALA A 79 -18.75 -37.13 -22.16
N ASP A 80 -18.53 -38.32 -22.71
CA ASP A 80 -17.22 -38.77 -23.17
C ASP A 80 -16.70 -37.92 -24.33
N LEU A 81 -17.54 -37.61 -25.31
CA LEU A 81 -17.20 -36.69 -26.40
C LEU A 81 -16.86 -35.30 -25.87
N ALA A 82 -17.59 -34.78 -24.86
CA ALA A 82 -17.40 -33.46 -24.29
C ALA A 82 -16.11 -33.34 -23.45
N LYS A 83 -15.39 -34.43 -23.17
CA LYS A 83 -14.04 -34.38 -22.57
C LYS A 83 -12.99 -33.77 -23.50
N ASN A 84 -13.22 -33.82 -24.81
CA ASN A 84 -12.37 -33.18 -25.80
C ASN A 84 -12.88 -31.75 -26.09
N ASP A 85 -12.11 -30.77 -25.66
CA ASP A 85 -12.45 -29.34 -25.81
C ASP A 85 -12.68 -28.92 -27.28
N GLU A 86 -12.06 -29.60 -28.27
CA GLU A 86 -12.22 -29.30 -29.69
C GLU A 86 -13.61 -29.72 -30.23
N VAL A 87 -14.22 -30.69 -29.59
CA VAL A 87 -15.51 -31.28 -30.03
C VAL A 87 -16.70 -30.59 -29.38
N VAL A 88 -16.51 -29.83 -28.29
CA VAL A 88 -17.59 -29.22 -27.51
C VAL A 88 -18.54 -28.36 -28.37
N ASN A 89 -17.98 -27.56 -29.30
CA ASN A 89 -18.81 -26.74 -30.19
C ASN A 89 -19.70 -27.59 -31.11
N VAL A 90 -19.19 -28.70 -31.62
CA VAL A 90 -19.93 -29.61 -32.48
C VAL A 90 -21.08 -30.27 -31.72
N ILE A 91 -20.87 -30.65 -30.47
CA ILE A 91 -21.90 -31.23 -29.60
C ILE A 91 -23.04 -30.25 -29.38
N VAL A 92 -22.72 -28.97 -29.12
CA VAL A 92 -23.72 -27.92 -28.92
C VAL A 92 -24.48 -27.62 -30.22
N GLU A 93 -23.79 -27.52 -31.36
CA GLU A 93 -24.40 -27.36 -32.68
C GLU A 93 -25.33 -28.50 -33.06
N GLY A 94 -25.00 -29.73 -32.65
CA GLY A 94 -25.81 -30.92 -32.84
C GLY A 94 -27.08 -31.02 -31.98
N GLY A 95 -27.37 -29.97 -31.16
CA GLY A 95 -28.60 -29.87 -30.38
C GLY A 95 -28.61 -30.65 -29.07
N ALA A 96 -27.44 -31.07 -28.56
CA ALA A 96 -27.35 -31.86 -27.33
C ALA A 96 -27.86 -31.12 -26.07
N VAL A 97 -27.74 -29.80 -26.00
CA VAL A 97 -28.11 -29.04 -24.81
C VAL A 97 -29.59 -29.20 -24.44
N PRO A 98 -30.58 -28.88 -25.29
CA PRO A 98 -32.00 -29.06 -24.95
C PRO A 98 -32.36 -30.51 -24.63
N ALA A 99 -31.78 -31.49 -25.35
CA ALA A 99 -32.03 -32.92 -25.07
C ALA A 99 -31.53 -33.34 -23.69
N LEU A 100 -30.33 -32.93 -23.30
CA LEU A 100 -29.75 -33.20 -21.97
C LEU A 100 -30.55 -32.49 -20.85
N VAL A 101 -30.99 -31.24 -21.05
CA VAL A 101 -31.79 -30.50 -20.06
C VAL A 101 -33.13 -31.13 -19.77
N LYS A 102 -33.82 -31.67 -20.80
CA LYS A 102 -35.08 -32.42 -20.63
C LYS A 102 -34.91 -33.61 -19.68
N HIS A 103 -33.75 -34.25 -19.66
CA HIS A 103 -33.46 -35.40 -18.81
C HIS A 103 -33.00 -35.03 -17.38
N LEU A 104 -32.85 -33.75 -17.04
CA LEU A 104 -32.70 -33.28 -15.68
C LEU A 104 -34.05 -33.04 -14.99
N GLN A 105 -35.16 -32.99 -15.75
CA GLN A 105 -36.48 -32.75 -15.20
C GLN A 105 -36.97 -33.97 -14.45
N ALA A 106 -37.45 -33.75 -13.19
CA ALA A 106 -38.12 -34.82 -12.49
C ALA A 106 -39.33 -35.33 -13.30
N PRO A 107 -39.55 -36.63 -13.34
CA PRO A 107 -40.76 -37.17 -14.01
C PRO A 107 -42.02 -36.53 -13.37
N PRO A 108 -43.07 -36.20 -14.17
CA PRO A 108 -44.30 -35.77 -13.59
C PRO A 108 -44.77 -36.88 -12.63
N SER A 109 -45.11 -36.51 -11.40
CA SER A 109 -45.64 -37.41 -10.38
C SER A 109 -46.98 -37.95 -10.86
N THR A 110 -46.94 -39.08 -11.50
CA THR A 110 -48.14 -39.89 -11.69
C THR A 110 -48.35 -40.67 -10.40
N GLU A 111 -49.45 -40.50 -9.76
CA GLU A 111 -49.88 -41.02 -8.44
C GLU A 111 -49.91 -42.57 -8.31
N VAL A 112 -49.06 -43.30 -8.93
CA VAL A 112 -49.00 -44.74 -8.82
C VAL A 112 -47.57 -45.15 -8.49
N ASP A 113 -47.40 -45.55 -7.26
CA ASP A 113 -46.22 -46.27 -6.71
C ASP A 113 -44.87 -45.60 -6.54
N GLY A 114 -44.70 -44.41 -6.24
CA GLY A 114 -43.39 -43.89 -5.68
C GLY A 114 -42.06 -44.41 -6.29
N ASN A 115 -42.13 -45.17 -7.37
CA ASN A 115 -40.97 -45.77 -8.01
C ASN A 115 -40.33 -44.81 -9.04
N LEU A 116 -39.02 -44.62 -8.91
CA LEU A 116 -38.20 -43.94 -9.92
C LEU A 116 -38.22 -44.70 -11.26
N ARG A 117 -38.15 -43.99 -12.38
CA ARG A 117 -37.93 -44.63 -13.70
C ARG A 117 -36.65 -45.48 -13.68
N PRO A 118 -36.57 -46.59 -14.41
CA PRO A 118 -35.33 -47.35 -14.54
C PRO A 118 -34.17 -46.45 -14.94
N PHE A 119 -33.01 -46.59 -14.26
CA PHE A 119 -31.79 -45.84 -14.51
C PHE A 119 -31.93 -44.30 -14.37
N GLU A 120 -32.94 -43.79 -13.67
CA GLU A 120 -33.17 -42.34 -13.57
C GLU A 120 -31.94 -41.60 -13.06
N HIS A 121 -31.38 -42.02 -11.95
CA HIS A 121 -30.20 -41.36 -11.37
C HIS A 121 -28.96 -41.42 -12.28
N GLU A 122 -28.78 -42.48 -13.06
CA GLU A 122 -27.69 -42.58 -14.02
C GLU A 122 -27.87 -41.63 -15.21
N VAL A 123 -29.08 -41.46 -15.70
CA VAL A 123 -29.41 -40.55 -16.80
C VAL A 123 -29.26 -39.09 -16.33
N GLU A 124 -29.78 -38.76 -15.16
CA GLU A 124 -29.60 -37.43 -14.55
C GLU A 124 -28.12 -37.09 -14.30
N LYS A 125 -27.39 -38.06 -13.73
CA LYS A 125 -25.92 -37.93 -13.54
C LYS A 125 -25.22 -37.69 -14.86
N GLY A 126 -25.52 -38.44 -15.88
CA GLY A 126 -24.92 -38.33 -17.21
C GLY A 126 -25.21 -37.00 -17.87
N SER A 127 -26.48 -36.53 -17.77
CA SER A 127 -26.91 -35.22 -18.29
C SER A 127 -26.24 -34.06 -17.54
N ALA A 128 -26.21 -34.08 -16.22
CA ALA A 128 -25.53 -33.04 -15.42
C ALA A 128 -24.03 -33.02 -15.71
N PHE A 129 -23.40 -34.18 -15.87
CA PHE A 129 -21.99 -34.28 -16.20
C PHE A 129 -21.67 -33.73 -17.60
N ALA A 130 -22.43 -34.12 -18.63
CA ALA A 130 -22.25 -33.62 -19.99
C ALA A 130 -22.44 -32.10 -20.05
N LEU A 131 -23.52 -31.57 -19.47
CA LEU A 131 -23.77 -30.11 -19.39
C LEU A 131 -22.66 -29.36 -18.65
N GLY A 132 -22.14 -29.93 -17.55
CA GLY A 132 -21.01 -29.38 -16.83
C GLY A 132 -19.72 -29.33 -17.66
N LEU A 133 -19.45 -30.33 -18.52
CA LEU A 133 -18.31 -30.30 -19.44
C LEU A 133 -18.50 -29.25 -20.56
N LEU A 134 -19.71 -29.16 -21.13
CA LEU A 134 -20.03 -28.15 -22.15
C LEU A 134 -19.90 -26.73 -21.58
N ALA A 135 -20.22 -26.51 -20.30
CA ALA A 135 -20.13 -25.21 -19.60
C ALA A 135 -18.69 -24.77 -19.29
N VAL A 136 -17.68 -25.61 -19.51
CA VAL A 136 -16.26 -25.21 -19.40
C VAL A 136 -15.94 -24.09 -20.39
N LYS A 137 -16.59 -24.05 -21.57
CA LYS A 137 -16.47 -22.94 -22.52
C LYS A 137 -17.47 -21.84 -22.17
N PRO A 138 -16.97 -20.59 -21.92
CA PRO A 138 -17.85 -19.46 -21.51
C PRO A 138 -19.00 -19.15 -22.47
N GLU A 139 -18.77 -19.35 -23.78
CA GLU A 139 -19.76 -19.10 -24.83
C GLU A 139 -21.01 -19.98 -24.71
N HIS A 140 -20.92 -21.15 -24.06
CA HIS A 140 -22.04 -22.08 -23.92
C HIS A 140 -22.79 -21.95 -22.60
N GLN A 141 -22.21 -21.27 -21.60
CA GLN A 141 -22.81 -21.13 -20.27
C GLN A 141 -24.19 -20.51 -20.32
N GLN A 142 -24.33 -19.37 -21.02
CA GLN A 142 -25.60 -18.67 -21.11
C GLN A 142 -26.66 -19.50 -21.87
N LEU A 143 -26.26 -20.13 -22.98
CA LEU A 143 -27.15 -21.01 -23.76
C LEU A 143 -27.72 -22.15 -22.90
N ILE A 144 -26.90 -22.82 -22.09
CA ILE A 144 -27.32 -23.92 -21.23
C ILE A 144 -28.34 -23.43 -20.19
N VAL A 145 -28.09 -22.23 -19.60
CA VAL A 145 -28.98 -21.62 -18.61
C VAL A 145 -30.29 -21.16 -19.24
N ASP A 146 -30.28 -20.64 -20.48
CA ASP A 146 -31.47 -20.19 -21.20
C ASP A 146 -32.37 -21.36 -21.60
N HIS A 147 -31.82 -22.57 -21.80
CA HIS A 147 -32.59 -23.80 -21.97
C HIS A 147 -33.17 -24.34 -20.65
N GLY A 148 -32.96 -23.64 -19.51
CA GLY A 148 -33.59 -23.99 -18.24
C GLY A 148 -32.84 -25.04 -17.41
N ALA A 149 -31.57 -25.27 -17.67
CA ALA A 149 -30.78 -26.29 -16.92
C ALA A 149 -30.66 -25.94 -15.42
N LEU A 150 -30.56 -24.64 -15.07
CA LEU A 150 -30.19 -24.22 -13.72
C LEU A 150 -31.21 -24.57 -12.62
N PRO A 151 -32.53 -24.33 -12.77
CA PRO A 151 -33.53 -24.78 -11.79
C PRO A 151 -33.44 -26.28 -11.53
N HIS A 152 -33.33 -27.11 -12.58
CA HIS A 152 -33.26 -28.56 -12.45
C HIS A 152 -31.96 -29.02 -11.75
N LEU A 153 -30.81 -28.38 -12.05
CA LEU A 153 -29.56 -28.67 -11.34
C LEU A 153 -29.66 -28.31 -9.85
N VAL A 154 -30.31 -27.21 -9.51
CA VAL A 154 -30.57 -26.83 -8.10
C VAL A 154 -31.50 -27.83 -7.41
N ASP A 155 -32.56 -28.31 -8.10
CA ASP A 155 -33.46 -29.33 -7.54
C ASP A 155 -32.75 -30.66 -7.34
N LEU A 156 -31.82 -31.06 -8.23
CA LEU A 156 -30.98 -32.24 -8.05
C LEU A 156 -30.05 -32.12 -6.83
N LEU A 157 -29.59 -30.91 -6.44
CA LEU A 157 -28.82 -30.74 -5.20
C LEU A 157 -29.64 -31.08 -3.96
N LYS A 158 -30.95 -30.78 -3.95
CA LYS A 158 -31.85 -31.01 -2.80
C LYS A 158 -32.08 -32.50 -2.54
N ARG A 159 -31.80 -33.36 -3.51
CA ARG A 159 -31.97 -34.83 -3.38
C ARG A 159 -31.04 -35.48 -2.37
N HIS A 160 -30.05 -34.78 -1.83
CA HIS A 160 -29.24 -35.29 -0.73
C HIS A 160 -30.08 -35.67 0.51
N THR A 161 -31.23 -35.00 0.69
CA THR A 161 -32.18 -35.33 1.75
C THR A 161 -32.92 -36.65 1.54
N GLU A 162 -32.95 -37.18 0.30
CA GLU A 162 -33.64 -38.40 -0.07
C GLU A 162 -32.84 -39.68 0.27
N GLY A 163 -31.54 -39.52 0.63
CA GLY A 163 -30.68 -40.63 1.05
C GLY A 163 -29.23 -40.52 0.64
N THR A 164 -28.42 -41.46 1.13
CA THR A 164 -26.96 -41.52 0.93
C THR A 164 -26.52 -42.61 -0.02
N THR A 165 -27.42 -43.11 -0.89
CA THR A 165 -27.04 -44.14 -1.86
C THR A 165 -26.01 -43.64 -2.85
N ARG A 166 -25.15 -44.53 -3.34
CA ARG A 166 -24.09 -44.17 -4.33
C ARG A 166 -24.66 -43.50 -5.59
N ALA A 167 -25.88 -43.85 -5.98
CA ALA A 167 -26.56 -43.21 -7.11
C ALA A 167 -26.90 -41.76 -6.83
N VAL A 168 -27.60 -41.47 -5.74
CA VAL A 168 -27.96 -40.11 -5.30
C VAL A 168 -26.69 -39.25 -5.08
N THR A 169 -25.71 -39.75 -4.35
CA THR A 169 -24.42 -39.10 -4.12
C THR A 169 -23.75 -38.66 -5.43
N SER A 170 -23.80 -39.52 -6.44
CA SER A 170 -23.21 -39.21 -7.76
C SER A 170 -23.94 -38.13 -8.53
N VAL A 171 -25.27 -38.08 -8.47
CA VAL A 171 -26.12 -37.06 -9.10
C VAL A 171 -25.85 -35.71 -8.45
N VAL A 172 -25.93 -35.62 -7.11
CA VAL A 172 -25.71 -34.40 -6.32
C VAL A 172 -24.33 -33.83 -6.62
N ARG A 173 -23.29 -34.68 -6.61
CA ARG A 173 -21.93 -34.22 -6.93
C ARG A 173 -21.83 -33.63 -8.34
N ARG A 174 -22.36 -34.27 -9.37
CA ARG A 174 -22.29 -33.80 -10.75
C ARG A 174 -23.11 -32.53 -10.97
N SER A 175 -24.18 -32.34 -10.24
CA SER A 175 -24.96 -31.11 -10.28
C SER A 175 -24.18 -29.93 -9.67
N ALA A 176 -23.48 -30.15 -8.55
CA ALA A 176 -22.61 -29.16 -7.97
C ALA A 176 -21.41 -28.80 -8.89
N ASP A 177 -20.78 -29.80 -9.52
CA ASP A 177 -19.73 -29.61 -10.51
C ASP A 177 -20.22 -28.78 -11.73
N ALA A 178 -21.44 -29.11 -12.24
CA ALA A 178 -22.05 -28.39 -13.36
C ALA A 178 -22.34 -26.90 -13.00
N ILE A 179 -22.87 -26.64 -11.83
CA ILE A 179 -23.10 -25.25 -11.32
C ILE A 179 -21.77 -24.50 -11.20
N THR A 180 -20.69 -25.16 -10.74
CA THR A 180 -19.35 -24.58 -10.66
C THR A 180 -18.90 -24.05 -12.02
N ASN A 181 -19.00 -24.89 -13.08
CA ASN A 181 -18.55 -24.52 -14.42
C ASN A 181 -19.46 -23.49 -15.08
N LEU A 182 -20.78 -23.59 -14.90
CA LEU A 182 -21.75 -22.60 -15.38
C LEU A 182 -21.53 -21.22 -14.78
N ALA A 183 -21.23 -21.14 -13.48
CA ALA A 183 -21.03 -19.88 -12.77
C ALA A 183 -19.60 -19.32 -12.86
N HIS A 184 -18.67 -20.04 -13.51
CA HIS A 184 -17.27 -19.63 -13.62
C HIS A 184 -17.16 -18.34 -14.46
N GLU A 185 -16.57 -17.27 -13.85
CA GLU A 185 -16.41 -15.94 -14.47
C GLU A 185 -17.69 -15.32 -15.04
N ASN A 186 -18.87 -15.77 -14.60
CA ASN A 186 -20.17 -15.28 -15.08
C ASN A 186 -21.03 -14.77 -13.93
N SER A 187 -21.04 -13.45 -13.71
CA SER A 187 -21.75 -12.79 -12.62
C SER A 187 -23.27 -12.93 -12.73
N ASN A 188 -23.83 -12.95 -13.95
CA ASN A 188 -25.27 -13.12 -14.18
C ASN A 188 -25.72 -14.51 -13.72
N ILE A 189 -24.98 -15.55 -14.08
CA ILE A 189 -25.30 -16.92 -13.67
C ILE A 189 -25.14 -17.10 -12.16
N LYS A 190 -24.09 -16.53 -11.54
CA LYS A 190 -23.94 -16.53 -10.07
C LYS A 190 -25.18 -15.95 -9.38
N THR A 191 -25.66 -14.81 -9.88
CA THR A 191 -26.89 -14.17 -9.35
C THR A 191 -28.11 -15.05 -9.55
N ARG A 192 -28.20 -15.74 -10.69
CA ARG A 192 -29.33 -16.64 -11.00
C ARG A 192 -29.32 -17.89 -10.12
N VAL A 193 -28.16 -18.53 -9.88
CA VAL A 193 -28.01 -19.64 -8.92
C VAL A 193 -28.58 -19.27 -7.56
N ARG A 194 -28.29 -18.08 -7.07
CA ARG A 194 -28.82 -17.56 -5.81
C ARG A 194 -30.34 -17.44 -5.84
N ARG A 195 -30.89 -16.82 -6.91
CA ARG A 195 -32.34 -16.61 -7.05
C ARG A 195 -33.13 -17.92 -7.12
N GLU A 196 -32.55 -18.93 -7.72
CA GLU A 196 -33.11 -20.31 -7.78
C GLU A 196 -32.93 -21.05 -6.43
N GLY A 197 -32.31 -20.42 -5.41
CA GLY A 197 -32.13 -21.04 -4.10
C GLY A 197 -31.06 -22.12 -4.04
N GLY A 198 -30.01 -22.00 -4.86
CA GLY A 198 -28.94 -23.01 -4.94
C GLY A 198 -27.90 -22.93 -3.80
N ILE A 199 -27.84 -21.81 -3.05
CA ILE A 199 -26.83 -21.64 -1.96
C ILE A 199 -27.14 -22.54 -0.75
N PRO A 200 -28.37 -22.56 -0.17
CA PRO A 200 -28.65 -23.40 0.99
C PRO A 200 -28.29 -24.89 0.80
N PRO A 201 -28.77 -25.58 -0.26
CA PRO A 201 -28.40 -26.99 -0.42
C PRO A 201 -26.89 -27.20 -0.65
N LEU A 202 -26.16 -26.27 -1.24
CA LEU A 202 -24.71 -26.37 -1.35
C LEU A 202 -24.03 -26.23 0.03
N VAL A 203 -24.58 -25.42 0.95
CA VAL A 203 -24.04 -25.32 2.32
C VAL A 203 -24.33 -26.61 3.10
N GLU A 204 -25.54 -27.17 2.99
CA GLU A 204 -25.90 -28.45 3.63
C GLU A 204 -24.99 -29.58 3.14
N LEU A 205 -24.60 -29.58 1.87
CA LEU A 205 -23.68 -30.56 1.28
C LEU A 205 -22.23 -30.47 1.80
N LEU A 206 -21.84 -29.42 2.50
CA LEU A 206 -20.53 -29.34 3.18
C LEU A 206 -20.43 -30.36 4.34
N GLU A 207 -21.55 -30.75 4.92
CA GLU A 207 -21.64 -31.74 6.02
C GLU A 207 -21.89 -33.16 5.54
N PHE A 208 -22.00 -33.36 4.23
CA PHE A 208 -22.29 -34.67 3.66
C PHE A 208 -21.14 -35.68 3.91
N ALA A 209 -21.46 -36.93 4.16
CA ALA A 209 -20.46 -37.95 4.52
C ALA A 209 -19.44 -38.27 3.39
N ASP A 210 -19.80 -38.07 2.13
CA ASP A 210 -18.90 -38.32 0.97
C ASP A 210 -18.01 -37.08 0.72
N THR A 211 -16.68 -37.24 0.87
CA THR A 211 -15.68 -36.19 0.67
C THR A 211 -15.69 -35.59 -0.73
N LYS A 212 -16.09 -36.38 -1.76
CA LYS A 212 -16.19 -35.91 -3.16
C LYS A 212 -17.38 -34.94 -3.31
N VAL A 213 -18.45 -35.14 -2.57
CA VAL A 213 -19.59 -34.21 -2.51
C VAL A 213 -19.21 -32.94 -1.78
N GLN A 214 -18.59 -33.08 -0.58
CA GLN A 214 -18.09 -31.92 0.16
C GLN A 214 -17.21 -31.03 -0.72
N ARG A 215 -16.24 -31.63 -1.42
CA ARG A 215 -15.35 -30.93 -2.34
C ARG A 215 -16.10 -30.20 -3.45
N ALA A 216 -17.07 -30.88 -4.09
CA ALA A 216 -17.87 -30.31 -5.17
C ALA A 216 -18.70 -29.10 -4.66
N ALA A 217 -19.34 -29.26 -3.50
CA ALA A 217 -20.12 -28.19 -2.86
C ALA A 217 -19.24 -26.98 -2.48
N ALA A 218 -18.09 -27.20 -1.83
CA ALA A 218 -17.14 -26.15 -1.49
C ALA A 218 -16.62 -25.43 -2.74
N GLY A 219 -16.32 -26.18 -3.81
CA GLY A 219 -15.90 -25.59 -5.09
C GLY A 219 -16.97 -24.74 -5.76
N ALA A 220 -18.23 -25.15 -5.69
CA ALA A 220 -19.35 -24.34 -6.17
C ALA A 220 -19.49 -23.05 -5.33
N LEU A 221 -19.47 -23.15 -4.01
CA LEU A 221 -19.51 -21.98 -3.11
C LEU A 221 -18.32 -21.04 -3.32
N ARG A 222 -17.10 -21.58 -3.54
CA ARG A 222 -15.91 -20.79 -3.88
C ARG A 222 -16.11 -19.98 -5.16
N THR A 223 -16.67 -20.62 -6.20
CA THR A 223 -16.97 -19.97 -7.48
C THR A 223 -18.03 -18.88 -7.31
N LEU A 224 -19.11 -19.16 -6.59
CA LEU A 224 -20.19 -18.22 -6.33
C LEU A 224 -19.72 -17.00 -5.51
N ALA A 225 -18.80 -17.22 -4.56
CA ALA A 225 -18.21 -16.16 -3.73
C ALA A 225 -17.13 -15.33 -4.44
N PHE A 226 -16.58 -15.80 -5.58
CA PHE A 226 -15.52 -15.08 -6.30
C PHE A 226 -16.07 -13.95 -7.14
N LYS A 227 -15.44 -12.75 -7.07
CA LYS A 227 -15.74 -11.48 -7.77
C LYS A 227 -17.09 -11.41 -8.50
N ASN A 228 -18.00 -10.61 -7.97
CA ASN A 228 -19.23 -10.22 -8.65
C ASN A 228 -19.21 -8.69 -8.85
N ASP A 229 -18.33 -8.22 -9.76
CA ASP A 229 -17.97 -6.79 -9.90
C ASP A 229 -19.08 -5.90 -10.48
N GLU A 230 -20.08 -6.46 -11.16
CA GLU A 230 -21.16 -5.67 -11.78
C GLU A 230 -22.22 -5.17 -10.81
N ASN A 231 -22.26 -5.70 -9.59
CA ASN A 231 -23.22 -5.30 -8.57
C ASN A 231 -22.52 -4.86 -7.28
N LYS A 232 -21.83 -3.71 -7.31
CA LYS A 232 -21.19 -3.10 -6.12
C LYS A 232 -22.14 -2.83 -4.93
N ASN A 233 -23.45 -3.00 -5.14
CA ASN A 233 -24.47 -2.88 -4.11
C ASN A 233 -25.04 -4.25 -3.65
N GLN A 234 -24.52 -5.38 -4.13
CA GLN A 234 -25.03 -6.71 -3.76
C GLN A 234 -23.90 -7.61 -3.24
N VAL A 235 -23.56 -7.43 -1.98
CA VAL A 235 -22.82 -8.40 -1.14
C VAL A 235 -23.68 -9.67 -0.87
N ILE A 236 -24.83 -9.78 -1.52
CA ILE A 236 -25.93 -10.68 -1.17
C ILE A 236 -25.61 -12.19 -1.30
N PRO A 237 -24.89 -12.73 -2.32
CA PRO A 237 -24.55 -14.16 -2.34
C PRO A 237 -23.62 -14.56 -1.19
N ILE A 238 -22.71 -13.67 -0.85
CA ILE A 238 -21.69 -13.86 0.18
C ILE A 238 -22.32 -13.82 1.58
N VAL A 239 -23.21 -12.87 1.83
CA VAL A 239 -24.00 -12.78 3.07
C VAL A 239 -24.86 -14.03 3.23
N GLN A 240 -25.50 -14.51 2.16
CA GLN A 240 -26.33 -15.71 2.23
C GLN A 240 -25.53 -16.98 2.59
N ILE A 241 -24.30 -17.13 2.11
CA ILE A 241 -23.43 -18.26 2.51
C ILE A 241 -23.17 -18.20 4.03
N VAL A 242 -22.94 -17.02 4.58
CA VAL A 242 -22.73 -16.83 6.02
C VAL A 242 -24.02 -17.02 6.81
N GLU A 243 -25.15 -16.45 6.33
CA GLU A 243 -26.48 -16.61 6.94
C GLU A 243 -26.94 -18.08 6.98
N CYS A 244 -26.53 -18.90 6.02
CA CYS A 244 -26.76 -20.35 6.03
C CYS A 244 -25.83 -21.12 7.01
N SER A 245 -25.08 -20.41 7.87
CA SER A 245 -24.19 -21.01 8.88
C SER A 245 -23.05 -21.87 8.30
N ALA A 246 -22.55 -21.53 7.10
CA ALA A 246 -21.46 -22.29 6.46
C ALA A 246 -20.09 -22.16 7.18
N LEU A 247 -19.86 -21.12 7.98
CA LEU A 247 -18.54 -20.81 8.55
C LEU A 247 -17.99 -21.90 9.47
N PRO A 248 -18.76 -22.45 10.43
CA PRO A 248 -18.23 -23.50 11.33
C PRO A 248 -17.74 -24.71 10.53
N THR A 249 -18.53 -25.18 9.57
CA THR A 249 -18.19 -26.34 8.72
C THR A 249 -17.01 -26.06 7.80
N LEU A 250 -16.94 -24.88 7.17
CA LEU A 250 -15.78 -24.47 6.38
C LEU A 250 -14.49 -24.41 7.21
N ILE A 251 -14.57 -23.93 8.46
CA ILE A 251 -13.42 -23.89 9.37
C ILE A 251 -12.99 -25.29 9.80
N LEU A 252 -13.95 -26.21 10.00
CA LEU A 252 -13.65 -27.61 10.25
C LEU A 252 -12.95 -28.25 9.03
N MET A 253 -13.44 -27.98 7.83
CA MET A 253 -12.85 -28.47 6.57
C MET A 253 -11.39 -28.00 6.35
N LEU A 254 -10.97 -26.83 6.91
CA LEU A 254 -9.57 -26.40 6.90
C LEU A 254 -8.61 -27.38 7.60
N ARG A 255 -9.14 -28.21 8.50
CA ARG A 255 -8.38 -29.21 9.27
C ARG A 255 -8.42 -30.61 8.64
N SER A 256 -9.07 -30.75 7.48
CA SER A 256 -9.16 -32.01 6.78
C SER A 256 -7.78 -32.50 6.33
N GLU A 257 -7.53 -33.80 6.43
CA GLU A 257 -6.34 -34.45 5.87
C GLU A 257 -6.37 -34.49 4.33
N ASP A 258 -7.57 -34.40 3.73
CA ASP A 258 -7.74 -34.33 2.29
C ASP A 258 -7.38 -32.93 1.76
N ALA A 259 -6.27 -32.85 1.03
CA ALA A 259 -5.76 -31.64 0.46
C ALA A 259 -6.76 -30.90 -0.46
N ALA A 260 -7.61 -31.65 -1.17
CA ALA A 260 -8.61 -31.06 -2.05
C ALA A 260 -9.76 -30.40 -1.26
N ILE A 261 -10.10 -30.92 -0.08
CA ILE A 261 -11.14 -30.35 0.79
C ILE A 261 -10.64 -29.04 1.43
N HIS A 262 -9.48 -29.05 2.10
CA HIS A 262 -9.00 -27.83 2.75
C HIS A 262 -8.61 -26.75 1.73
N TYR A 263 -8.20 -27.11 0.52
CA TYR A 263 -7.96 -26.15 -0.57
C TYR A 263 -9.23 -25.40 -0.98
N GLU A 264 -10.34 -26.11 -1.18
CA GLU A 264 -11.61 -25.45 -1.52
C GLU A 264 -12.13 -24.60 -0.35
N ALA A 265 -12.04 -25.11 0.88
CA ALA A 265 -12.50 -24.41 2.06
C ALA A 265 -11.74 -23.10 2.28
N VAL A 266 -10.39 -23.11 2.21
CA VAL A 266 -9.60 -21.88 2.35
C VAL A 266 -9.88 -20.89 1.22
N GLY A 267 -10.17 -21.37 0.02
CA GLY A 267 -10.56 -20.55 -1.11
C GLY A 267 -11.93 -19.89 -0.94
N VAL A 268 -12.95 -20.62 -0.38
CA VAL A 268 -14.25 -20.02 -0.02
C VAL A 268 -14.05 -18.91 0.99
N ILE A 269 -13.38 -19.19 2.11
CA ILE A 269 -13.14 -18.23 3.20
C ILE A 269 -12.38 -17.00 2.67
N GLY A 270 -11.36 -17.21 1.82
CA GLY A 270 -10.61 -16.12 1.20
C GLY A 270 -11.48 -15.19 0.35
N ASN A 271 -12.42 -15.75 -0.41
CA ASN A 271 -13.35 -14.96 -1.22
C ASN A 271 -14.37 -14.20 -0.34
N LEU A 272 -14.86 -14.82 0.74
CA LEU A 272 -15.76 -14.18 1.69
C LEU A 272 -15.09 -12.99 2.39
N VAL A 273 -13.88 -13.16 2.89
CA VAL A 273 -13.09 -12.13 3.59
C VAL A 273 -12.71 -10.97 2.69
N HIS A 274 -12.38 -11.26 1.42
CA HIS A 274 -12.03 -10.22 0.45
C HIS A 274 -13.20 -9.27 0.17
N SER A 275 -14.41 -9.77 0.24
CA SER A 275 -15.61 -9.04 -0.20
C SER A 275 -16.20 -8.11 0.86
N SER A 276 -15.98 -8.38 2.17
CA SER A 276 -16.60 -7.60 3.25
C SER A 276 -15.77 -7.58 4.53
N PRO A 277 -15.49 -6.37 5.08
CA PRO A 277 -14.84 -6.23 6.37
C PRO A 277 -15.63 -6.83 7.55
N ASN A 278 -16.96 -6.86 7.47
CA ASN A 278 -17.81 -7.44 8.53
C ASN A 278 -17.68 -8.96 8.55
N ILE A 279 -17.75 -9.60 7.38
CA ILE A 279 -17.56 -11.05 7.25
C ILE A 279 -16.17 -11.47 7.73
N LYS A 280 -15.15 -10.64 7.46
CA LYS A 280 -13.80 -10.87 8.00
C LYS A 280 -13.82 -11.00 9.53
N LYS A 281 -14.52 -10.12 10.23
CA LYS A 281 -14.65 -10.18 11.71
C LYS A 281 -15.37 -11.45 12.15
N GLU A 282 -16.43 -11.84 11.48
CA GLU A 282 -17.18 -13.07 11.77
C GLU A 282 -16.32 -14.32 11.55
N VAL A 283 -15.55 -14.39 10.48
CA VAL A 283 -14.62 -15.49 10.19
C VAL A 283 -13.54 -15.61 11.26
N LEU A 284 -12.99 -14.47 11.73
CA LEU A 284 -12.01 -14.45 12.81
C LEU A 284 -12.63 -14.86 14.15
N ALA A 285 -13.85 -14.37 14.47
CA ALA A 285 -14.59 -14.73 15.68
C ALA A 285 -14.96 -16.22 15.70
N ALA A 286 -15.26 -16.82 14.55
CA ALA A 286 -15.51 -18.24 14.39
C ALA A 286 -14.23 -19.11 14.53
N GLY A 287 -13.05 -18.51 14.72
CA GLY A 287 -11.81 -19.22 15.02
C GLY A 287 -11.01 -19.72 13.81
N ALA A 288 -11.17 -19.13 12.64
CA ALA A 288 -10.48 -19.54 11.41
C ALA A 288 -8.96 -19.32 11.45
N LEU A 289 -8.44 -18.41 12.28
CA LEU A 289 -7.04 -17.98 12.24
C LEU A 289 -6.06 -19.14 12.44
N GLN A 290 -6.25 -19.97 13.46
CA GLN A 290 -5.33 -21.07 13.75
C GLN A 290 -5.32 -22.17 12.67
N PRO A 291 -6.47 -22.64 12.16
CA PRO A 291 -6.48 -23.57 11.04
C PRO A 291 -5.81 -23.02 9.78
N VAL A 292 -6.01 -21.74 9.46
CA VAL A 292 -5.36 -21.10 8.30
C VAL A 292 -3.84 -21.05 8.47
N ILE A 293 -3.34 -20.74 9.68
CA ILE A 293 -1.90 -20.80 9.97
C ILE A 293 -1.37 -22.23 9.81
N GLY A 294 -2.12 -23.24 10.23
CA GLY A 294 -1.75 -24.65 10.05
C GLY A 294 -1.57 -25.05 8.57
N LEU A 295 -2.35 -24.47 7.68
CA LEU A 295 -2.23 -24.72 6.24
C LEU A 295 -0.95 -24.17 5.59
N LEU A 296 -0.22 -23.27 6.23
CA LEU A 296 1.09 -22.82 5.73
C LEU A 296 2.12 -23.96 5.64
N SER A 297 1.95 -25.00 6.46
CA SER A 297 2.81 -26.19 6.48
C SER A 297 2.17 -27.41 5.76
N SER A 298 1.09 -27.19 5.00
CA SER A 298 0.44 -28.24 4.23
C SER A 298 1.35 -28.78 3.11
N CYS A 299 1.23 -30.05 2.77
CA CYS A 299 1.88 -30.62 1.58
C CYS A 299 1.31 -30.10 0.24
N CYS A 300 0.15 -29.43 0.27
CA CYS A 300 -0.51 -28.86 -0.89
C CYS A 300 -0.08 -27.39 -1.09
N SER A 301 0.68 -27.10 -2.13
CA SER A 301 1.19 -25.77 -2.46
C SER A 301 0.06 -24.77 -2.73
N GLU A 302 -1.03 -25.22 -3.32
CA GLU A 302 -2.22 -24.40 -3.56
C GLU A 302 -2.87 -23.94 -2.26
N SER A 303 -2.98 -24.83 -1.28
CA SER A 303 -3.51 -24.49 0.05
C SER A 303 -2.57 -23.55 0.82
N GLN A 304 -1.26 -23.76 0.73
CA GLN A 304 -0.28 -22.83 1.31
C GLN A 304 -0.42 -21.42 0.72
N ARG A 305 -0.58 -21.29 -0.59
CA ARG A 305 -0.77 -20.00 -1.27
C ARG A 305 -2.04 -19.29 -0.81
N GLU A 306 -3.16 -20.00 -0.80
CA GLU A 306 -4.44 -19.43 -0.37
C GLU A 306 -4.41 -19.05 1.11
N ALA A 307 -3.76 -19.85 1.96
CA ALA A 307 -3.59 -19.53 3.39
C ALA A 307 -2.74 -18.27 3.59
N ALA A 308 -1.60 -18.14 2.92
CA ALA A 308 -0.75 -16.96 3.01
C ALA A 308 -1.49 -15.70 2.51
N LEU A 309 -2.21 -15.81 1.39
CA LEU A 309 -3.04 -14.70 0.88
C LEU A 309 -4.10 -14.28 1.91
N LEU A 310 -4.80 -15.25 2.50
CA LEU A 310 -5.83 -15.00 3.50
C LEU A 310 -5.27 -14.37 4.78
N LEU A 311 -4.10 -14.80 5.26
CA LEU A 311 -3.42 -14.16 6.39
C LEU A 311 -3.05 -12.70 6.09
N GLY A 312 -2.58 -12.39 4.90
CA GLY A 312 -2.35 -11.02 4.45
C GLY A 312 -3.64 -10.19 4.41
N GLN A 313 -4.76 -10.78 4.03
CA GLN A 313 -6.08 -10.12 4.07
C GLN A 313 -6.57 -9.89 5.52
N PHE A 314 -6.35 -10.84 6.42
CA PHE A 314 -6.64 -10.66 7.85
C PHE A 314 -5.82 -9.51 8.44
N ALA A 315 -4.54 -9.44 8.12
CA ALA A 315 -3.62 -8.40 8.60
C ALA A 315 -3.85 -7.00 7.98
N ALA A 316 -4.73 -6.84 6.99
CA ALA A 316 -4.81 -5.59 6.23
C ALA A 316 -5.36 -4.39 7.04
N THR A 317 -6.23 -4.60 8.04
CA THR A 317 -6.98 -3.52 8.71
C THR A 317 -6.95 -3.57 10.23
N ASP A 318 -6.49 -4.65 10.83
CA ASP A 318 -6.61 -4.91 12.26
C ASP A 318 -5.20 -5.14 12.86
N SER A 319 -4.80 -4.28 13.81
CA SER A 319 -3.52 -4.38 14.49
C SER A 319 -3.44 -5.61 15.36
N ASP A 320 -4.48 -5.89 16.16
CA ASP A 320 -4.49 -7.04 17.06
C ASP A 320 -4.39 -8.36 16.29
N CYS A 321 -5.03 -8.42 15.12
CA CYS A 321 -4.92 -9.59 14.24
C CYS A 321 -3.49 -9.80 13.73
N LYS A 322 -2.73 -8.74 13.42
CA LYS A 322 -1.33 -8.84 13.00
C LYS A 322 -0.46 -9.46 14.08
N VAL A 323 -0.64 -9.01 15.32
CA VAL A 323 0.08 -9.55 16.50
C VAL A 323 -0.28 -11.02 16.72
N HIS A 324 -1.56 -11.37 16.69
CA HIS A 324 -2.02 -12.76 16.87
C HIS A 324 -1.50 -13.71 15.78
N ILE A 325 -1.37 -13.26 14.52
CA ILE A 325 -0.78 -14.06 13.43
C ILE A 325 0.66 -14.46 13.79
N VAL A 326 1.46 -13.52 14.29
CA VAL A 326 2.86 -13.77 14.67
C VAL A 326 2.95 -14.66 15.91
N GLN A 327 2.19 -14.34 16.98
CA GLN A 327 2.18 -15.10 18.22
C GLN A 327 1.78 -16.57 18.03
N ARG A 328 0.96 -16.86 17.02
CA ARG A 328 0.52 -18.22 16.68
C ARG A 328 1.45 -18.96 15.71
N GLY A 329 2.63 -18.40 15.44
CA GLY A 329 3.72 -19.10 14.74
C GLY A 329 3.69 -19.03 13.22
N ALA A 330 3.00 -18.06 12.61
CA ALA A 330 2.94 -17.95 11.16
C ALA A 330 4.26 -17.51 10.50
N VAL A 331 5.16 -16.86 11.24
CA VAL A 331 6.36 -16.21 10.67
C VAL A 331 7.34 -17.22 10.08
N GLY A 332 7.66 -18.30 10.80
CA GLY A 332 8.59 -19.35 10.33
C GLY A 332 8.18 -19.94 8.97
N PRO A 333 6.99 -20.55 8.89
CA PRO A 333 6.48 -21.09 7.63
C PRO A 333 6.40 -20.07 6.49
N LEU A 334 6.02 -18.81 6.76
CA LEU A 334 6.03 -17.76 5.75
C LEU A 334 7.45 -17.45 5.24
N ILE A 335 8.45 -17.44 6.11
CA ILE A 335 9.85 -17.22 5.69
C ILE A 335 10.37 -18.42 4.88
N GLU A 336 10.01 -19.63 5.23
CA GLU A 336 10.33 -20.82 4.43
C GLU A 336 9.72 -20.74 3.01
N MET A 337 8.48 -20.31 2.91
CA MET A 337 7.81 -20.11 1.62
C MET A 337 8.50 -19.04 0.74
N LEU A 338 9.18 -18.04 1.30
CA LEU A 338 9.97 -17.07 0.52
C LEU A 338 11.12 -17.73 -0.26
N GLN A 339 11.56 -18.92 0.16
CA GLN A 339 12.67 -19.66 -0.46
C GLN A 339 12.19 -20.75 -1.43
N SER A 340 10.88 -20.91 -1.59
CA SER A 340 10.28 -21.89 -2.50
C SER A 340 10.70 -21.65 -3.96
N SER A 341 10.78 -22.71 -4.75
CA SER A 341 10.91 -22.61 -6.21
C SER A 341 9.66 -22.05 -6.88
N ASP A 342 8.48 -22.20 -6.26
CA ASP A 342 7.21 -21.68 -6.76
C ASP A 342 7.15 -20.14 -6.57
N VAL A 343 7.05 -19.42 -7.68
CA VAL A 343 6.96 -17.95 -7.69
C VAL A 343 5.73 -17.44 -6.94
N GLN A 344 4.60 -18.15 -7.06
CA GLN A 344 3.35 -17.73 -6.41
C GLN A 344 3.40 -17.93 -4.90
N LEU A 345 4.06 -18.99 -4.41
CA LEU A 345 4.30 -19.16 -2.97
C LEU A 345 5.14 -18.01 -2.40
N ARG A 346 6.24 -17.66 -3.08
CA ARG A 346 7.07 -16.52 -2.66
C ARG A 346 6.29 -15.22 -2.65
N GLU A 347 5.45 -15.00 -3.67
CA GLU A 347 4.65 -13.77 -3.80
C GLU A 347 3.62 -13.63 -2.68
N MET A 348 2.86 -14.72 -2.38
CA MET A 348 1.86 -14.70 -1.31
C MET A 348 2.50 -14.57 0.08
N SER A 349 3.63 -15.23 0.28
CA SER A 349 4.37 -15.10 1.54
C SER A 349 4.92 -13.68 1.75
N ALA A 350 5.54 -13.08 0.73
CA ALA A 350 6.01 -11.70 0.80
C ALA A 350 4.85 -10.71 1.04
N PHE A 351 3.68 -10.95 0.43
CA PHE A 351 2.47 -10.17 0.67
C PHE A 351 2.01 -10.27 2.13
N ALA A 352 1.92 -11.48 2.68
CA ALA A 352 1.50 -11.71 4.05
C ALA A 352 2.47 -11.06 5.05
N LEU A 353 3.76 -11.32 4.91
CA LEU A 353 4.82 -10.74 5.75
C LEU A 353 4.82 -9.21 5.66
N GLY A 354 4.62 -8.65 4.47
CA GLY A 354 4.54 -7.20 4.30
C GLY A 354 3.37 -6.58 5.05
N ARG A 355 2.23 -7.25 5.12
CA ARG A 355 1.07 -6.79 5.91
C ARG A 355 1.30 -6.91 7.41
N VAL A 356 1.88 -8.00 7.86
CA VAL A 356 2.17 -8.27 9.28
C VAL A 356 3.29 -7.36 9.80
N ALA A 357 4.29 -7.05 8.99
CA ALA A 357 5.41 -6.15 9.31
C ALA A 357 5.02 -4.68 9.52
N GLN A 358 3.80 -4.28 9.16
CA GLN A 358 3.29 -2.93 9.42
C GLN A 358 2.96 -2.68 10.91
N ASP A 359 3.07 -3.69 11.76
CA ASP A 359 2.88 -3.56 13.20
C ASP A 359 4.24 -3.56 13.91
N PRO A 360 4.55 -2.55 14.74
CA PRO A 360 5.86 -2.43 15.41
C PRO A 360 6.22 -3.64 16.28
N HIS A 361 5.23 -4.30 16.91
CA HIS A 361 5.48 -5.46 17.77
C HIS A 361 5.96 -6.70 17.00
N ASN A 362 5.71 -6.75 15.70
CA ASN A 362 6.03 -7.90 14.85
C ASN A 362 7.38 -7.77 14.16
N GLN A 363 7.88 -6.53 14.01
CA GLN A 363 9.04 -6.21 13.18
C GLN A 363 10.32 -6.91 13.65
N ALA A 364 10.61 -6.82 14.94
CA ALA A 364 11.78 -7.50 15.53
C ALA A 364 11.68 -9.03 15.38
N GLY A 365 10.50 -9.60 15.61
CA GLY A 365 10.27 -11.04 15.49
C GLY A 365 10.48 -11.58 14.07
N ILE A 366 10.04 -10.84 13.04
CA ILE A 366 10.23 -11.23 11.63
C ILE A 366 11.71 -11.17 11.24
N ALA A 367 12.43 -10.13 11.66
CA ALA A 367 13.84 -9.99 11.39
C ALA A 367 14.68 -11.07 12.11
N HIS A 368 14.41 -11.31 13.40
CA HIS A 368 15.08 -12.33 14.21
C HIS A 368 14.90 -13.75 13.64
N ASN A 369 13.73 -14.06 13.08
CA ASN A 369 13.49 -15.32 12.37
C ASN A 369 14.14 -15.40 10.98
N GLY A 370 14.96 -14.43 10.60
CA GLY A 370 15.73 -14.44 9.35
C GLY A 370 14.97 -13.97 8.10
N GLY A 371 13.88 -13.20 8.26
CA GLY A 371 13.06 -12.73 7.15
C GLY A 371 13.73 -11.69 6.24
N LEU A 372 14.72 -10.94 6.74
CA LEU A 372 15.37 -9.86 5.99
C LEU A 372 16.10 -10.35 4.73
N VAL A 373 16.93 -11.37 4.84
CA VAL A 373 17.77 -11.86 3.73
C VAL A 373 16.94 -12.43 2.57
N PRO A 374 15.94 -13.31 2.80
CA PRO A 374 15.06 -13.77 1.73
C PRO A 374 14.29 -12.63 1.05
N LEU A 375 13.76 -11.66 1.81
CA LEU A 375 13.05 -10.50 1.24
C LEU A 375 13.97 -9.64 0.37
N LEU A 376 15.20 -9.39 0.79
CA LEU A 376 16.20 -8.66 -0.03
C LEU A 376 16.48 -9.39 -1.35
N LYS A 377 16.62 -10.74 -1.33
CA LYS A 377 16.81 -11.53 -2.55
C LYS A 377 15.62 -11.44 -3.53
N LEU A 378 14.40 -11.26 -3.01
CA LEU A 378 13.21 -11.16 -3.86
C LEU A 378 13.15 -9.83 -4.65
N LEU A 379 13.90 -8.81 -4.26
CA LEU A 379 14.04 -7.59 -5.05
C LEU A 379 14.75 -7.85 -6.40
N ASP A 380 15.52 -8.92 -6.52
CA ASP A 380 16.19 -9.33 -7.77
C ASP A 380 15.24 -10.03 -8.75
N SER A 381 14.01 -10.29 -8.36
CA SER A 381 13.03 -10.99 -9.20
C SER A 381 12.65 -10.18 -10.44
N LYS A 382 12.44 -10.85 -11.57
CA LYS A 382 11.84 -10.23 -12.76
C LYS A 382 10.32 -10.01 -12.64
N ASN A 383 9.69 -10.53 -11.58
CA ASN A 383 8.27 -10.38 -11.30
C ASN A 383 8.02 -9.11 -10.49
N GLY A 384 7.35 -8.10 -11.08
CA GLY A 384 7.07 -6.81 -10.46
C GLY A 384 6.20 -6.90 -9.20
N SER A 385 5.22 -7.82 -9.15
CA SER A 385 4.40 -8.04 -7.95
C SER A 385 5.22 -8.57 -6.79
N LEU A 386 6.15 -9.49 -7.06
CA LEU A 386 7.05 -10.05 -6.05
C LEU A 386 8.02 -9.00 -5.51
N GLN A 387 8.62 -8.20 -6.39
CA GLN A 387 9.45 -7.05 -5.99
C GLN A 387 8.68 -6.06 -5.12
N HIS A 388 7.44 -5.72 -5.53
CA HIS A 388 6.57 -4.81 -4.79
C HIS A 388 6.27 -5.32 -3.38
N ASN A 389 5.88 -6.60 -3.25
CA ASN A 389 5.55 -7.19 -1.95
C ASN A 389 6.78 -7.29 -1.04
N ALA A 390 7.95 -7.65 -1.59
CA ALA A 390 9.21 -7.67 -0.85
C ALA A 390 9.63 -6.27 -0.38
N ALA A 391 9.56 -5.26 -1.25
CA ALA A 391 9.86 -3.88 -0.89
C ALA A 391 8.90 -3.35 0.19
N PHE A 392 7.62 -3.72 0.13
CA PHE A 392 6.63 -3.35 1.15
C PHE A 392 6.92 -3.99 2.51
N ALA A 393 7.35 -5.26 2.51
CA ALA A 393 7.73 -5.95 3.74
C ALA A 393 8.99 -5.32 4.36
N LEU A 394 10.01 -5.07 3.56
CA LEU A 394 11.25 -4.41 4.00
C LEU A 394 10.99 -3.00 4.55
N TYR A 395 10.10 -2.24 3.92
CA TYR A 395 9.68 -0.94 4.44
C TYR A 395 9.11 -1.04 5.86
N GLY A 396 8.19 -1.99 6.10
CA GLY A 396 7.64 -2.20 7.45
C GLY A 396 8.73 -2.62 8.46
N LEU A 397 9.63 -3.52 8.08
CA LEU A 397 10.71 -3.98 8.97
C LEU A 397 11.74 -2.90 9.29
N ALA A 398 11.97 -1.96 8.38
CA ALA A 398 12.90 -0.85 8.56
C ALA A 398 12.44 0.20 9.59
N ASP A 399 11.19 0.14 10.02
CA ASP A 399 10.65 1.06 11.03
C ASP A 399 11.12 0.74 12.46
N ASN A 400 11.74 -0.42 12.68
CA ASN A 400 12.29 -0.84 13.96
C ASN A 400 13.81 -0.66 13.99
N GLU A 401 14.32 0.18 14.91
CA GLU A 401 15.76 0.49 15.04
C GLU A 401 16.58 -0.73 15.45
N ASP A 402 16.02 -1.67 16.23
CA ASP A 402 16.69 -2.90 16.62
C ASP A 402 16.90 -3.82 15.42
N ASN A 403 16.01 -3.81 14.43
CA ASN A 403 16.19 -4.58 13.21
C ASN A 403 17.40 -4.11 12.40
N VAL A 404 17.71 -2.82 12.44
CA VAL A 404 18.94 -2.27 11.82
C VAL A 404 20.15 -2.82 12.57
N SER A 405 20.10 -2.86 13.91
CA SER A 405 21.16 -3.41 14.76
C SER A 405 21.27 -4.93 14.62
N ASP A 406 20.16 -5.65 14.52
CA ASP A 406 20.14 -7.11 14.31
C ASP A 406 20.57 -7.52 12.92
N PHE A 407 20.20 -6.78 11.89
CA PHE A 407 20.75 -6.93 10.54
C PHE A 407 22.29 -6.79 10.53
N ILE A 408 22.79 -5.86 11.35
CA ILE A 408 24.21 -5.67 11.59
C ILE A 408 24.80 -6.87 12.38
N ARG A 409 24.08 -7.41 13.39
CA ARG A 409 24.56 -8.45 14.31
C ARG A 409 24.53 -9.87 13.71
N VAL A 410 23.58 -10.22 12.88
CA VAL A 410 23.41 -11.57 12.27
C VAL A 410 24.45 -11.86 11.19
N GLY A 411 25.59 -11.16 11.19
CA GLY A 411 26.69 -11.35 10.24
C GLY A 411 26.47 -10.57 8.93
N GLY A 412 25.47 -9.72 8.89
CA GLY A 412 25.38 -8.67 7.88
C GLY A 412 26.67 -7.88 7.81
N ILE A 413 27.29 -7.50 8.94
CA ILE A 413 28.59 -6.79 8.98
C ILE A 413 29.76 -7.67 8.52
N GLN A 414 29.85 -8.95 8.88
CA GLN A 414 30.96 -9.80 8.43
C GLN A 414 30.87 -10.11 6.90
N LYS A 415 29.69 -10.28 6.38
CA LYS A 415 29.47 -10.28 4.92
C LYS A 415 29.53 -8.88 4.30
N LEU A 416 29.39 -7.81 5.11
CA LEU A 416 29.55 -6.42 4.74
C LEU A 416 31.03 -5.98 4.71
N GLN A 417 31.89 -6.56 5.56
CA GLN A 417 33.34 -6.34 5.53
C GLN A 417 33.98 -6.96 4.27
N ASP A 418 33.36 -8.00 3.69
CA ASP A 418 33.71 -8.50 2.36
C ASP A 418 33.24 -7.59 1.21
N GLY A 419 32.60 -6.46 1.52
CA GLY A 419 32.33 -5.31 0.60
C GLY A 419 31.39 -5.58 -0.57
N GLU A 420 31.21 -6.81 -1.01
CA GLU A 420 30.48 -7.12 -2.24
C GLU A 420 28.96 -7.16 -2.06
N PHE A 421 28.45 -7.60 -0.92
CA PHE A 421 27.01 -7.88 -0.80
C PHE A 421 26.15 -6.60 -0.62
N ILE A 422 26.59 -5.64 0.20
CA ILE A 422 25.86 -4.35 0.33
C ILE A 422 25.99 -3.53 -0.93
N VAL A 423 27.17 -3.48 -1.52
CA VAL A 423 27.38 -2.75 -2.77
C VAL A 423 26.51 -3.34 -3.88
N GLN A 424 26.31 -4.65 -3.93
CA GLN A 424 25.43 -5.30 -4.89
C GLN A 424 23.95 -5.04 -4.58
N VAL A 425 23.52 -5.16 -3.32
CA VAL A 425 22.14 -4.89 -2.91
C VAL A 425 21.81 -3.42 -3.14
N LEU A 426 22.65 -2.49 -2.73
CA LEU A 426 22.45 -1.07 -2.96
C LEU A 426 22.43 -0.75 -4.47
N LYS A 427 23.36 -1.27 -5.25
CA LYS A 427 23.34 -1.13 -6.72
C LYS A 427 22.05 -1.64 -7.34
N HIS A 428 21.56 -2.78 -6.85
CA HIS A 428 20.32 -3.36 -7.36
C HIS A 428 19.10 -2.53 -6.96
N LEU A 429 19.02 -2.07 -5.71
CA LEU A 429 17.95 -1.16 -5.25
C LEU A 429 17.97 0.16 -6.02
N LEU A 430 19.15 0.72 -6.30
CA LEU A 430 19.32 1.90 -7.14
C LEU A 430 18.87 1.64 -8.60
N TYR A 431 19.18 0.45 -9.14
CA TYR A 431 18.67 0.03 -10.45
C TYR A 431 17.14 -0.02 -10.45
N LEU A 432 16.50 -0.64 -9.45
CA LEU A 432 15.05 -0.70 -9.33
C LEU A 432 14.41 0.69 -9.19
N MET A 433 15.06 1.61 -8.48
CA MET A 433 14.61 3.01 -8.39
C MET A 433 14.59 3.72 -9.75
N ARG A 434 15.43 3.30 -10.69
CA ARG A 434 15.51 3.90 -12.04
C ARG A 434 14.54 3.27 -13.03
N VAL A 435 14.39 1.94 -13.02
CA VAL A 435 13.77 1.18 -14.11
C VAL A 435 12.47 0.46 -13.77
N ALA A 436 12.16 0.24 -12.48
CA ALA A 436 10.95 -0.46 -12.07
C ALA A 436 9.69 0.42 -12.27
N GLU A 437 8.50 -0.17 -12.11
CA GLU A 437 7.26 0.57 -12.10
C GLU A 437 7.22 1.61 -10.96
N LYS A 438 6.51 2.73 -11.16
CA LYS A 438 6.43 3.84 -10.18
C LYS A 438 6.05 3.40 -8.76
N ALA A 439 5.20 2.40 -8.63
CA ALA A 439 4.81 1.85 -7.32
C ALA A 439 6.00 1.18 -6.61
N VAL A 440 6.79 0.39 -7.34
CA VAL A 440 8.00 -0.27 -6.83
C VAL A 440 9.09 0.76 -6.53
N GLN A 441 9.33 1.72 -7.43
CA GLN A 441 10.30 2.80 -7.19
C GLN A 441 10.04 3.53 -5.87
N ARG A 442 8.77 3.91 -5.62
CA ARG A 442 8.38 4.59 -4.38
C ARG A 442 8.60 3.72 -3.14
N ARG A 443 8.29 2.42 -3.21
CA ARG A 443 8.49 1.48 -2.09
C ARG A 443 9.97 1.27 -1.80
N VAL A 444 10.80 1.16 -2.81
CA VAL A 444 12.27 1.06 -2.65
C VAL A 444 12.83 2.34 -2.05
N ALA A 445 12.39 3.52 -2.51
CA ALA A 445 12.81 4.80 -1.93
C ALA A 445 12.44 4.93 -0.44
N LEU A 446 11.21 4.50 -0.07
CA LEU A 446 10.78 4.45 1.34
C LEU A 446 11.68 3.52 2.17
N ALA A 447 11.91 2.30 1.70
CA ALA A 447 12.79 1.35 2.40
C ALA A 447 14.21 1.91 2.58
N LEU A 448 14.77 2.53 1.55
CA LEU A 448 16.10 3.13 1.62
C LEU A 448 16.17 4.34 2.55
N ALA A 449 15.12 5.15 2.67
CA ALA A 449 15.08 6.25 3.63
C ALA A 449 15.22 5.77 5.09
N HIS A 450 14.72 4.57 5.38
CA HIS A 450 14.84 3.95 6.70
C HIS A 450 16.17 3.21 6.91
N LEU A 451 16.68 2.53 5.89
CA LEU A 451 17.79 1.58 5.99
C LEU A 451 19.17 2.16 5.61
N CYS A 452 19.23 3.23 4.81
CA CYS A 452 20.51 3.74 4.31
C CYS A 452 21.40 4.30 5.41
N ALA A 453 22.72 4.11 5.24
CA ALA A 453 23.71 4.80 6.05
C ALA A 453 23.76 6.31 5.70
N PRO A 454 24.24 7.18 6.61
CA PRO A 454 24.38 8.61 6.33
C PRO A 454 25.20 8.90 5.06
N ASP A 455 26.27 8.15 4.82
CA ASP A 455 27.19 8.33 3.70
C ASP A 455 26.55 8.01 2.34
N ASP A 456 25.57 7.12 2.30
CA ASP A 456 24.87 6.69 1.08
C ASP A 456 23.72 7.64 0.68
N GLN A 457 23.32 8.55 1.55
CA GLN A 457 22.13 9.40 1.35
C GLN A 457 22.22 10.24 0.09
N ARG A 458 23.37 10.83 -0.17
CA ARG A 458 23.60 11.64 -1.38
C ARG A 458 23.39 10.81 -2.64
N VAL A 459 24.02 9.65 -2.70
CA VAL A 459 23.95 8.74 -3.86
C VAL A 459 22.49 8.31 -4.10
N ILE A 460 21.77 7.94 -3.04
CA ILE A 460 20.40 7.43 -3.15
C ILE A 460 19.42 8.54 -3.52
N PHE A 461 19.43 9.64 -2.78
CA PHE A 461 18.34 10.62 -2.82
C PHE A 461 18.60 11.78 -3.78
N ILE A 462 19.86 12.14 -4.02
CA ILE A 462 20.21 13.19 -4.98
C ILE A 462 20.58 12.59 -6.34
N ASP A 463 21.61 11.77 -6.40
CA ASP A 463 22.17 11.30 -7.65
C ASP A 463 21.27 10.28 -8.36
N ASN A 464 20.44 9.54 -7.64
CA ASN A 464 19.49 8.54 -8.17
C ASN A 464 18.00 8.95 -8.07
N GLY A 465 17.69 10.17 -7.69
CA GLY A 465 16.34 10.71 -7.71
C GLY A 465 15.38 10.16 -6.64
N GLY A 466 15.89 9.51 -5.59
CA GLY A 466 15.06 8.99 -4.50
C GLY A 466 14.26 10.08 -3.78
N LEU A 467 14.82 11.29 -3.66
CA LEU A 467 14.14 12.44 -3.05
C LEU A 467 12.85 12.80 -3.82
N GLU A 468 12.88 12.82 -5.13
CA GLU A 468 11.70 13.15 -5.94
C GLU A 468 10.59 12.10 -5.82
N LEU A 469 10.94 10.83 -5.57
CA LEU A 469 9.98 9.78 -5.29
C LEU A 469 9.29 10.00 -3.92
N LEU A 470 10.03 10.39 -2.89
CA LEU A 470 9.49 10.71 -1.56
C LEU A 470 8.62 11.98 -1.60
N LEU A 471 9.07 13.03 -2.28
CA LEU A 471 8.28 14.25 -2.48
C LEU A 471 6.99 13.96 -3.28
N GLY A 472 7.06 13.07 -4.28
CA GLY A 472 5.89 12.61 -5.01
C GLY A 472 4.90 11.79 -4.17
N LEU A 473 5.34 11.14 -3.09
CA LEU A 473 4.45 10.52 -2.10
C LEU A 473 3.80 11.58 -1.21
N LEU A 474 4.58 12.54 -0.72
CA LEU A 474 4.07 13.65 0.11
C LEU A 474 3.03 14.49 -0.64
N GLY A 475 3.21 14.73 -1.94
CA GLY A 475 2.28 15.44 -2.81
C GLY A 475 1.11 14.60 -3.35
N SER A 476 0.99 13.33 -2.96
CA SER A 476 -0.08 12.43 -3.45
C SER A 476 -1.46 12.85 -2.94
N ALA A 477 -2.52 12.56 -3.68
CA ALA A 477 -3.89 12.70 -3.20
C ALA A 477 -4.29 11.63 -2.14
N ASN A 478 -3.47 10.60 -1.94
CA ASN A 478 -3.72 9.52 -0.98
C ASN A 478 -3.06 9.84 0.36
N MET A 479 -3.87 10.03 1.41
CA MET A 479 -3.42 10.39 2.76
C MET A 479 -2.38 9.42 3.33
N LYS A 480 -2.53 8.11 3.10
CA LYS A 480 -1.56 7.12 3.57
C LYS A 480 -0.20 7.28 2.88
N GLN A 481 -0.18 7.58 1.58
CA GLN A 481 1.07 7.83 0.86
C GLN A 481 1.73 9.14 1.32
N GLN A 482 0.94 10.17 1.64
CA GLN A 482 1.46 11.41 2.22
C GLN A 482 2.13 11.14 3.57
N LEU A 483 1.47 10.39 4.45
CA LEU A 483 2.02 10.01 5.76
C LEU A 483 3.31 9.20 5.63
N ASP A 484 3.32 8.16 4.78
CA ASP A 484 4.51 7.36 4.50
C ASP A 484 5.69 8.24 4.00
N GLY A 485 5.40 9.18 3.09
CA GLY A 485 6.37 10.14 2.57
C GLY A 485 6.90 11.10 3.64
N ALA A 486 6.02 11.62 4.50
CA ALA A 486 6.40 12.52 5.60
C ALA A 486 7.32 11.83 6.62
N ILE A 487 6.97 10.62 7.06
CA ILE A 487 7.78 9.82 7.99
C ILE A 487 9.16 9.53 7.39
N ALA A 488 9.22 9.13 6.12
CA ALA A 488 10.48 8.85 5.45
C ALA A 488 11.39 10.09 5.34
N LEU A 489 10.82 11.24 4.99
CA LEU A 489 11.55 12.50 4.91
C LEU A 489 12.03 12.96 6.29
N TYR A 490 11.22 12.82 7.34
CA TYR A 490 11.63 13.14 8.71
C TYR A 490 12.82 12.29 9.16
N LYS A 491 12.75 10.96 8.95
CA LYS A 491 13.86 10.04 9.27
C LYS A 491 15.12 10.35 8.45
N LEU A 492 14.97 10.70 7.18
CA LEU A 492 16.09 11.12 6.33
C LEU A 492 16.75 12.40 6.86
N ALA A 493 15.95 13.39 7.31
CA ALA A 493 16.46 14.62 7.89
C ALA A 493 17.25 14.37 9.18
N ASN A 494 16.74 13.52 10.07
CA ASN A 494 17.43 13.16 11.32
C ASN A 494 18.76 12.46 11.07
N LYS A 495 18.85 11.61 10.03
CA LYS A 495 20.11 10.93 9.64
C LYS A 495 21.12 11.88 8.97
N ALA A 496 20.64 12.90 8.27
CA ALA A 496 21.50 13.81 7.50
C ALA A 496 22.42 14.68 8.36
N MET A 497 22.35 14.63 9.70
CA MET A 497 23.19 15.35 10.69
C MET A 497 23.37 16.86 10.40
N THR A 498 22.63 17.41 9.47
CA THR A 498 22.77 18.80 8.98
C THR A 498 21.95 19.80 9.78
N LEU A 499 21.08 19.32 10.65
CA LEU A 499 20.59 20.06 11.79
C LEU A 499 21.58 19.85 12.96
N SER A 500 22.83 20.20 12.72
CA SER A 500 23.75 20.35 13.82
C SER A 500 23.17 21.40 14.79
N PRO A 501 23.15 21.11 16.11
CA PRO A 501 22.83 22.13 17.12
C PRO A 501 23.65 23.42 16.97
N VAL A 502 24.75 23.37 16.22
CA VAL A 502 25.62 24.52 15.93
C VAL A 502 24.93 25.58 15.07
N ASP A 503 24.02 25.19 14.13
CA ASP A 503 23.27 26.17 13.34
C ASP A 503 21.99 26.67 14.06
N ALA A 504 21.57 25.96 15.11
CA ALA A 504 20.40 26.30 15.95
C ALA A 504 20.77 26.87 17.32
N ALA A 505 22.04 26.75 17.74
CA ALA A 505 22.47 27.32 19.01
C ALA A 505 22.56 28.85 18.94
N PRO A 506 21.99 29.57 19.92
CA PRO A 506 22.23 31.00 20.03
C PRO A 506 23.73 31.25 20.18
N PRO A 507 24.27 32.35 19.65
CA PRO A 507 25.67 32.69 19.89
C PRO A 507 25.90 32.72 21.41
N SER A 508 26.85 31.89 21.88
CA SER A 508 27.12 31.69 23.30
C SER A 508 27.34 33.06 24.00
N PRO A 509 26.66 33.31 25.11
CA PRO A 509 26.78 34.60 25.82
C PRO A 509 28.12 34.79 26.58
N THR A 510 29.07 33.85 26.43
CA THR A 510 30.36 33.97 27.12
C THR A 510 31.43 34.57 26.22
N PRO A 511 31.91 35.79 26.52
CA PRO A 511 32.88 36.52 25.69
C PRO A 511 34.27 35.89 25.59
N GLN A 512 34.58 34.90 26.40
CA GLN A 512 35.98 34.40 26.53
C GLN A 512 36.36 33.27 25.58
N VAL A 513 35.40 32.46 25.06
CA VAL A 513 35.73 31.39 24.12
C VAL A 513 35.56 31.85 22.66
N ALA A 514 34.76 32.88 22.41
CA ALA A 514 34.57 33.48 21.08
C ALA A 514 35.85 34.23 20.60
N PHE A 515 36.71 34.68 21.50
CA PHE A 515 37.85 35.49 21.13
C PHE A 515 38.96 34.73 20.38
N ASP A 516 39.17 33.47 20.71
CA ASP A 516 40.22 32.66 20.07
C ASP A 516 39.79 32.07 18.70
N ILE A 517 38.51 31.76 18.51
CA ILE A 517 37.97 31.27 17.21
C ILE A 517 37.67 32.46 16.26
N TYR A 518 37.24 33.60 16.80
CA TYR A 518 37.01 34.81 16.03
C TYR A 518 38.30 35.43 15.47
N LEU A 519 39.42 35.34 16.20
CA LEU A 519 40.72 35.87 15.75
C LEU A 519 41.23 35.14 14.51
N VAL A 520 40.92 33.82 14.32
CA VAL A 520 41.33 33.06 13.15
C VAL A 520 40.45 33.29 11.93
N VAL A 521 39.18 33.61 12.12
CA VAL A 521 38.20 33.86 10.99
C VAL A 521 38.27 35.36 10.58
N VAL A 522 38.59 36.26 11.49
CA VAL A 522 38.65 37.72 11.25
C VAL A 522 39.92 38.15 10.47
N VAL A 523 40.94 37.31 10.40
CA VAL A 523 42.14 37.63 9.58
C VAL A 523 41.91 37.47 8.05
N ILE A 524 40.80 36.83 7.63
CA ILE A 524 40.52 36.56 6.20
C ILE A 524 39.37 37.41 5.61
N GLY A 525 38.57 38.10 6.44
CA GLY A 525 37.47 38.94 5.95
C GLY A 525 37.09 40.06 6.94
N ALA A 526 37.62 41.25 6.73
CA ALA A 526 37.47 42.41 7.60
C ALA A 526 36.00 42.84 7.79
N ILE A 527 35.37 42.41 8.91
CA ILE A 527 34.24 43.14 9.51
C ILE A 527 34.53 43.24 11.00
N PHE A 528 35.03 44.40 11.44
CA PHE A 528 35.21 44.75 12.85
C PHE A 528 33.83 45.04 13.45
N MET A 529 33.32 44.15 14.31
CA MET A 529 32.20 44.47 15.19
C MET A 529 32.74 45.28 16.37
N VAL A 530 32.18 46.46 16.59
CA VAL A 530 32.58 47.34 17.71
C VAL A 530 31.48 47.31 18.78
N TYR A 531 31.72 46.57 19.87
CA TYR A 531 30.83 46.58 21.03
C TYR A 531 31.30 47.61 22.08
N LEU A 532 30.47 48.64 22.36
CA LEU A 532 30.76 49.62 23.40
C LEU A 532 30.35 49.17 24.80
N GLY A 533 29.50 48.17 24.90
CA GLY A 533 29.00 47.61 26.16
C GLY A 533 27.75 48.28 26.73
N GLU A 534 27.14 47.61 27.70
CA GLU A 534 25.82 47.96 28.29
C GLU A 534 25.71 49.38 28.80
N LYS A 535 26.80 49.93 29.38
CA LYS A 535 26.84 51.32 29.94
C LYS A 535 26.59 52.41 28.90
N TYR A 536 26.71 52.10 27.60
CA TYR A 536 26.49 53.07 26.53
C TYR A 536 25.15 52.89 25.82
N VAL A 537 24.35 51.93 26.21
CA VAL A 537 22.99 51.74 25.69
C VAL A 537 22.12 52.89 26.16
N ASN A 538 21.50 53.60 25.23
CA ASN A 538 20.67 54.79 25.49
C ASN A 538 21.34 55.82 26.40
N ASN A 539 22.64 56.02 26.25
CA ASN A 539 23.42 56.98 27.08
C ASN A 539 23.80 58.18 26.23
N ALA A 540 23.50 59.39 26.75
CA ALA A 540 23.80 60.63 26.06
C ALA A 540 25.31 60.96 26.00
N THR A 541 26.15 60.27 26.79
CA THR A 541 27.59 60.55 26.85
C THR A 541 28.22 60.16 25.51
N LEU A 542 28.79 61.11 24.81
CA LEU A 542 29.41 61.01 23.50
C LEU A 542 28.46 60.56 22.37
N SER A 543 27.13 60.62 22.61
CA SER A 543 26.16 60.34 21.56
C SER A 543 26.19 61.39 20.45
N ASP A 544 26.20 60.96 19.23
CA ASP A 544 26.23 61.77 18.01
C ASP A 544 24.99 61.63 17.12
N VAL A 545 24.03 60.78 17.56
CA VAL A 545 22.70 60.64 16.96
C VAL A 545 21.65 60.34 18.03
N THR A 546 20.43 60.86 17.83
CA THR A 546 19.27 60.57 18.66
C THR A 546 18.15 60.00 17.80
N PHE A 547 17.59 58.90 18.20
CA PHE A 547 16.39 58.34 17.58
C PHE A 547 15.14 58.72 18.35
N LEU A 548 14.10 59.08 17.62
CA LEU A 548 12.76 59.31 18.20
C LEU A 548 11.88 58.11 17.88
N VAL A 549 11.57 57.31 18.90
CA VAL A 549 10.79 56.08 18.81
C VAL A 549 9.57 56.20 19.71
N GLU A 550 8.37 56.11 19.17
CA GLU A 550 7.12 56.30 19.91
C GLU A 550 7.13 57.59 20.80
N GLY A 551 7.73 58.67 20.28
CA GLY A 551 7.85 59.93 21.00
C GLY A 551 8.92 59.98 22.11
N ARG A 552 9.68 58.90 22.31
CA ARG A 552 10.78 58.80 23.28
C ARG A 552 12.12 58.97 22.59
N ARG A 553 13.09 59.58 23.24
CA ARG A 553 14.44 59.77 22.72
C ARG A 553 15.36 58.63 23.12
N PHE A 554 16.07 58.05 22.14
CA PHE A 554 17.10 57.06 22.33
C PHE A 554 18.46 57.62 21.83
N TYR A 555 19.42 57.76 22.73
CA TYR A 555 20.73 58.26 22.42
C TYR A 555 21.66 57.18 21.91
N ALA A 556 22.31 57.40 20.78
CA ALA A 556 23.13 56.37 20.11
C ALA A 556 24.44 56.95 19.54
N HIS A 557 25.33 56.02 19.13
CA HIS A 557 26.66 56.32 18.61
C HIS A 557 26.76 55.76 17.18
N ARG A 558 26.93 56.65 16.21
CA ARG A 558 26.99 56.27 14.78
C ARG A 558 28.04 55.17 14.49
N ILE A 559 29.19 55.24 15.17
CA ILE A 559 30.26 54.25 14.97
C ILE A 559 29.82 52.81 15.26
N CYS A 560 29.00 52.60 16.30
CA CYS A 560 28.45 51.26 16.60
C CYS A 560 27.45 50.82 15.53
N LEU A 561 26.58 51.73 15.10
CA LEU A 561 25.54 51.46 14.11
C LEU A 561 26.14 51.14 12.74
N LEU A 562 27.12 51.95 12.31
CA LEU A 562 27.86 51.74 11.06
C LEU A 562 28.65 50.44 11.06
N ALA A 563 29.21 50.05 12.20
CA ALA A 563 29.97 48.79 12.33
C ALA A 563 29.06 47.54 12.36
N SER A 564 27.83 47.67 12.83
CA SER A 564 26.97 46.52 13.12
C SER A 564 25.89 46.24 12.05
N SER A 565 25.54 47.25 11.23
CA SER A 565 24.40 47.12 10.30
C SER A 565 24.62 47.87 9.00
N ASP A 566 24.52 47.16 7.87
CA ASP A 566 24.53 47.76 6.54
C ASP A 566 23.31 48.67 6.29
N ALA A 567 22.18 48.41 6.95
CA ALA A 567 21.01 49.28 6.90
C ALA A 567 21.30 50.65 7.56
N PHE A 568 21.93 50.69 8.73
CA PHE A 568 22.36 51.95 9.35
C PHE A 568 23.47 52.59 8.56
N ARG A 569 24.37 51.85 7.95
CA ARG A 569 25.39 52.38 7.04
C ARG A 569 24.72 53.08 5.84
N ALA A 570 23.75 52.44 5.20
CA ALA A 570 23.00 53.07 4.10
C ALA A 570 22.20 54.31 4.56
N MET A 571 21.65 54.32 5.78
CA MET A 571 20.94 55.45 6.35
C MET A 571 21.84 56.69 6.52
N PHE A 572 23.06 56.50 6.98
CA PHE A 572 23.99 57.61 7.27
C PHE A 572 24.89 58.02 6.09
N ASP A 573 25.25 57.11 5.17
CA ASP A 573 26.16 57.40 4.04
C ASP A 573 25.45 57.97 2.81
N GLY A 574 24.14 58.15 2.85
CA GLY A 574 23.34 58.65 1.71
C GLY A 574 23.36 57.75 0.48
N GLY A 575 23.59 56.46 0.69
CA GLY A 575 23.87 55.47 -0.33
C GLY A 575 22.66 54.97 -1.11
N TYR A 576 22.05 55.78 -1.95
CA TYR A 576 20.99 55.39 -2.91
C TYR A 576 21.49 54.51 -4.06
N ARG A 577 22.79 54.18 -4.15
CA ARG A 577 23.37 53.43 -5.28
C ARG A 577 23.29 51.91 -5.14
N LEU A 578 23.21 51.37 -3.93
CA LEU A 578 23.21 49.89 -3.73
C LEU A 578 21.83 49.24 -3.82
N ILE A 579 20.74 49.97 -3.63
CA ILE A 579 19.37 49.41 -3.68
C ILE A 579 18.89 49.19 -5.13
N ARG A 580 19.57 49.70 -6.15
CA ARG A 580 19.21 49.46 -7.56
C ARG A 580 19.57 48.08 -8.08
N GLN A 581 20.38 47.29 -7.39
CA GLN A 581 20.78 45.94 -7.81
C GLN A 581 19.83 44.84 -7.32
N PHE A 582 18.92 45.12 -6.41
CA PHE A 582 17.90 44.13 -5.95
C PHE A 582 16.51 44.32 -6.59
N LYS A 583 16.42 44.98 -7.72
CA LYS A 583 15.18 45.14 -8.47
C LYS A 583 15.05 44.08 -9.55
N MET A 584 14.77 42.87 -9.16
CA MET A 584 14.22 41.83 -10.04
C MET A 584 13.42 40.82 -9.23
N MET A 585 12.14 41.13 -8.98
CA MET A 585 10.99 40.22 -9.16
C MET A 585 9.69 40.96 -8.86
N PRO A 586 8.75 41.03 -9.82
CA PRO A 586 7.43 41.61 -9.56
C PRO A 586 6.50 40.49 -9.07
N PHE A 587 6.10 40.51 -7.82
CA PHE A 587 4.90 39.82 -7.40
C PHE A 587 3.98 40.75 -6.64
N TYR A 588 2.83 40.94 -7.18
CA TYR A 588 1.58 41.51 -6.76
C TYR A 588 1.35 41.58 -5.24
N PHE A 589 1.36 42.79 -4.65
CA PHE A 589 0.52 43.16 -3.55
C PHE A 589 0.00 44.60 -3.81
N PRO A 590 -1.31 44.81 -3.84
CA PRO A 590 -1.87 46.15 -3.85
C PRO A 590 -1.84 46.74 -2.44
N ASP A 591 -1.49 48.01 -2.41
CA ASP A 591 -1.70 48.94 -1.31
C ASP A 591 -0.93 48.72 0.00
N GLN A 592 0.26 49.15 0.03
CA GLN A 592 0.94 50.02 0.98
C GLN A 592 2.46 49.99 0.75
N VAL A 593 2.89 50.52 -0.39
CA VAL A 593 4.28 50.98 -0.50
C VAL A 593 4.32 52.30 0.25
N THR A 594 4.63 52.24 1.55
CA THR A 594 5.06 53.38 2.29
C THR A 594 6.43 53.76 1.70
N TYR A 595 6.42 54.68 0.75
CA TYR A 595 7.62 55.35 0.30
C TYR A 595 8.27 56.02 1.50
N PHE A 596 9.30 55.38 2.07
CA PHE A 596 10.23 56.08 2.93
C PHE A 596 10.93 57.17 2.10
N TYR A 597 10.46 58.40 2.19
CA TYR A 597 11.25 59.54 1.84
C TYR A 597 12.36 59.68 2.90
N LEU A 598 13.48 58.99 2.71
CA LEU A 598 14.72 59.29 3.39
C LEU A 598 15.17 60.64 2.88
N LYS A 599 14.74 61.72 3.55
CA LYS A 599 15.44 63.00 3.57
C LYS A 599 16.88 62.67 3.92
N GLN A 600 17.86 63.36 3.30
CA GLN A 600 19.28 63.25 3.64
C GLN A 600 19.47 63.42 5.16
N GLU A 601 19.59 62.33 5.88
CA GLU A 601 19.77 62.32 7.34
C GLU A 601 21.26 62.34 7.71
N LYS A 602 22.12 62.60 6.73
CA LYS A 602 23.58 62.60 6.87
C LYS A 602 24.07 63.50 8.01
N ASP A 603 23.38 64.61 8.25
CA ASP A 603 23.70 65.59 9.29
C ASP A 603 22.60 65.74 10.34
N ALA A 604 21.54 64.91 10.29
CA ALA A 604 20.44 64.98 11.23
C ALA A 604 20.88 64.45 12.61
N ARG A 605 20.64 65.23 13.65
CA ARG A 605 20.84 64.81 15.05
C ARG A 605 19.68 64.00 15.59
N ASP A 606 18.45 64.29 15.18
CA ASP A 606 17.21 63.63 15.60
C ASP A 606 16.61 62.91 14.40
N ILE A 607 16.46 61.57 14.50
CA ILE A 607 15.93 60.67 13.45
C ILE A 607 14.67 60.00 13.99
N GLU A 608 13.54 60.17 13.33
CA GLU A 608 12.31 59.47 13.69
C GLU A 608 12.29 58.03 13.12
N ILE A 609 12.03 57.04 13.98
CA ILE A 609 11.88 55.63 13.62
C ILE A 609 10.40 55.28 13.73
N PRO A 610 9.69 55.20 12.60
CA PRO A 610 8.29 54.81 12.61
C PRO A 610 8.16 53.30 12.68
N ASN A 611 6.99 52.80 13.12
CA ASN A 611 6.57 51.41 13.04
C ASN A 611 7.39 50.38 13.85
N ILE A 612 8.17 50.80 14.82
CA ILE A 612 8.87 49.91 15.75
C ILE A 612 8.49 50.33 17.18
N ARG A 613 8.08 49.41 18.02
CA ARG A 613 7.80 49.67 19.43
C ARG A 613 9.09 49.96 20.18
N TRP A 614 9.00 50.83 21.19
CA TRP A 614 10.14 51.24 22.01
C TRP A 614 10.94 50.04 22.55
N GLU A 615 10.26 49.04 23.12
CA GLU A 615 10.88 47.85 23.72
C GLU A 615 11.67 47.05 22.68
N VAL A 616 11.11 46.89 21.48
CA VAL A 616 11.76 46.19 20.38
C VAL A 616 13.00 46.94 19.90
N PHE A 617 12.89 48.27 19.76
CA PHE A 617 14.01 49.09 19.35
C PHE A 617 15.12 49.06 20.41
N GLU A 618 14.78 49.16 21.70
CA GLU A 618 15.74 49.09 22.80
C GLU A 618 16.48 47.74 22.81
N LEU A 619 15.79 46.63 22.65
CA LEU A 619 16.41 45.30 22.58
C LEU A 619 17.34 45.15 21.35
N MET A 620 16.92 45.67 20.21
CA MET A 620 17.74 45.70 19.00
C MET A 620 19.01 46.50 19.20
N MET A 621 18.90 47.70 19.79
CA MET A 621 20.04 48.57 20.10
C MET A 621 20.96 47.93 21.15
N ARG A 622 20.39 47.34 22.20
CA ARG A 622 21.13 46.59 23.21
C ARG A 622 21.98 45.48 22.58
N PHE A 623 21.42 44.73 21.64
CA PHE A 623 22.17 43.75 20.89
C PHE A 623 23.32 44.36 20.10
N ILE A 624 23.11 45.47 19.42
CA ILE A 624 24.16 46.17 18.65
C ILE A 624 25.31 46.60 19.58
N TYR A 625 25.00 47.00 20.82
CA TYR A 625 26.02 47.53 21.77
C TYR A 625 26.73 46.43 22.56
N THR A 626 26.10 45.28 22.75
CA THR A 626 26.61 44.23 23.67
C THR A 626 26.91 42.92 23.00
N GLY A 627 26.40 42.70 21.78
CA GLY A 627 26.48 41.43 21.08
C GLY A 627 25.53 40.34 21.61
N SER A 628 24.75 40.63 22.65
CA SER A 628 23.83 39.68 23.27
C SER A 628 22.58 40.38 23.84
N VAL A 629 21.43 39.68 23.79
CA VAL A 629 20.17 40.15 24.37
C VAL A 629 19.32 38.95 24.75
N ASN A 630 18.56 39.09 25.83
CA ASN A 630 17.56 38.05 26.16
C ASN A 630 16.25 38.38 25.44
N VAL A 631 15.82 37.52 24.55
CA VAL A 631 14.62 37.68 23.74
C VAL A 631 13.47 36.93 24.37
N ALA A 632 12.49 37.65 24.89
CA ALA A 632 11.26 37.06 25.38
C ALA A 632 10.30 36.73 24.20
N LEU A 633 9.47 35.72 24.38
CA LEU A 633 8.64 35.15 23.30
C LEU A 633 7.61 36.18 22.77
N ASP A 634 7.06 37.01 23.63
CA ASP A 634 6.06 38.05 23.32
C ASP A 634 6.58 39.17 22.42
N VAL A 635 7.90 39.41 22.42
CA VAL A 635 8.54 40.40 21.56
C VAL A 635 9.33 39.79 20.40
N ALA A 636 9.53 38.46 20.39
CA ALA A 636 10.41 37.78 19.47
C ALA A 636 10.03 37.97 18.00
N GLN A 637 8.74 38.00 17.67
CA GLN A 637 8.27 38.19 16.29
C GLN A 637 8.49 39.65 15.80
N ASP A 638 8.23 40.62 16.64
CA ASP A 638 8.46 42.02 16.28
C ASP A 638 9.96 42.33 16.21
N LEU A 639 10.74 41.70 17.08
CA LEU A 639 12.22 41.85 17.06
C LEU A 639 12.82 41.13 15.83
N LEU A 640 12.24 39.98 15.38
CA LEU A 640 12.61 39.32 14.12
C LEU A 640 12.40 40.27 12.94
N ARG A 641 11.25 40.96 12.89
CA ARG A 641 10.93 41.94 11.85
C ARG A 641 11.94 43.08 11.84
N ALA A 642 12.28 43.62 13.02
CA ALA A 642 13.27 44.70 13.16
C ALA A 642 14.67 44.20 12.75
N ALA A 643 15.07 42.99 13.16
CA ALA A 643 16.35 42.40 12.82
C ALA A 643 16.50 42.18 11.31
N ASP A 644 15.45 41.76 10.62
CA ASP A 644 15.42 41.62 9.16
C ASP A 644 15.52 43.00 8.47
N GLN A 645 14.72 43.98 8.93
CA GLN A 645 14.72 45.33 8.38
C GLN A 645 16.07 46.02 8.53
N TYR A 646 16.76 45.80 9.64
CA TYR A 646 18.08 46.41 9.91
C TYR A 646 19.25 45.50 9.57
N LEU A 647 19.02 44.39 8.86
CA LEU A 647 20.03 43.42 8.37
C LEU A 647 20.96 42.90 9.49
N LEU A 648 20.39 42.58 10.64
CA LEU A 648 21.08 42.07 11.82
C LEU A 648 20.97 40.55 11.90
N GLU A 649 21.72 39.84 11.06
CA GLU A 649 21.61 38.38 10.89
C GLU A 649 21.78 37.58 12.20
N ALA A 650 22.69 37.97 13.08
CA ALA A 650 22.91 37.30 14.35
C ALA A 650 21.72 37.46 15.32
N LEU A 651 21.11 38.66 15.38
CA LEU A 651 19.89 38.91 16.14
C LEU A 651 18.69 38.17 15.55
N LYS A 652 18.61 38.12 14.22
CA LYS A 652 17.58 37.39 13.50
C LYS A 652 17.61 35.92 13.89
N ARG A 653 18.78 35.27 13.90
CA ARG A 653 18.94 33.87 14.32
C ARG A 653 18.53 33.63 15.78
N LEU A 654 18.82 34.61 16.67
CA LEU A 654 18.40 34.51 18.06
C LEU A 654 16.87 34.55 18.19
N CYS A 655 16.21 35.43 17.42
CA CYS A 655 14.75 35.51 17.38
C CYS A 655 14.15 34.23 16.78
N GLU A 656 14.73 33.69 15.69
CA GLU A 656 14.31 32.42 15.08
C GLU A 656 14.37 31.29 16.10
N TYR A 657 15.45 31.17 16.85
CA TYR A 657 15.62 30.18 17.90
C TYR A 657 14.54 30.29 18.99
N THR A 658 14.27 31.53 19.47
CA THR A 658 13.25 31.78 20.51
C THR A 658 11.85 31.41 20.02
N ILE A 659 11.49 31.81 18.78
CA ILE A 659 10.20 31.51 18.17
C ILE A 659 10.05 29.99 17.94
N ALA A 660 11.13 29.32 17.57
CA ALA A 660 11.13 27.88 17.34
C ALA A 660 10.77 27.05 18.60
N GLN A 661 11.02 27.56 19.81
CA GLN A 661 10.65 26.90 21.06
C GLN A 661 9.14 26.85 21.32
N ASP A 662 8.35 27.74 20.67
CA ASP A 662 6.91 27.82 20.83
C ASP A 662 6.12 27.17 19.67
N ILE A 663 6.79 26.47 18.78
CA ILE A 663 6.11 25.80 17.67
C ILE A 663 5.18 24.70 18.19
N SER A 664 3.92 24.77 17.76
CA SER A 664 2.86 23.84 18.15
C SER A 664 1.99 23.46 16.95
N LEU A 665 1.13 22.45 17.14
CA LEU A 665 0.17 22.01 16.12
C LEU A 665 -0.78 23.13 15.67
N ASP A 666 -1.00 24.15 16.51
CA ASP A 666 -1.95 25.23 16.23
C ASP A 666 -1.32 26.42 15.51
N ASN A 667 -0.02 26.66 15.74
CA ASN A 667 0.65 27.84 15.21
C ASN A 667 1.68 27.56 14.10
N VAL A 668 2.07 26.27 13.85
CA VAL A 668 3.14 25.95 12.90
C VAL A 668 2.92 26.50 11.49
N ALA A 669 1.67 26.57 11.02
CA ALA A 669 1.36 27.13 9.71
C ALA A 669 1.65 28.64 9.64
N SER A 670 1.25 29.40 10.68
CA SER A 670 1.54 30.83 10.78
C SER A 670 3.02 31.12 11.02
N MET A 671 3.73 30.26 11.77
CA MET A 671 5.18 30.37 11.96
C MET A 671 5.94 30.07 10.66
N TYR A 672 5.47 29.12 9.86
CA TYR A 672 6.03 28.88 8.54
C TYR A 672 5.84 30.10 7.61
N GLU A 673 4.65 30.69 7.56
CA GLU A 673 4.37 31.92 6.80
C GLU A 673 5.22 33.11 7.28
N LEU A 674 5.42 33.25 8.59
CA LEU A 674 6.31 34.25 9.18
C LEU A 674 7.76 34.03 8.68
N SER A 675 8.22 32.78 8.67
CA SER A 675 9.56 32.44 8.21
C SER A 675 9.80 32.76 6.73
N GLU A 676 8.78 32.63 5.88
CA GLU A 676 8.85 33.03 4.48
C GLU A 676 8.94 34.55 4.33
N SER A 677 8.08 35.28 5.06
CA SER A 677 7.98 36.74 4.98
C SER A 677 9.28 37.45 5.38
N PHE A 678 10.03 36.91 6.32
CA PHE A 678 11.27 37.48 6.83
C PHE A 678 12.52 36.65 6.45
N HIS A 679 12.44 35.75 5.48
CA HIS A 679 13.56 34.90 5.05
C HIS A 679 14.29 34.23 6.22
N ALA A 680 13.52 33.80 7.23
CA ALA A 680 14.00 33.18 8.46
C ALA A 680 14.25 31.68 8.22
N ILE A 681 15.43 31.32 7.71
CA ILE A 681 15.75 30.00 7.18
C ILE A 681 15.74 28.94 8.27
N SER A 682 16.33 29.21 9.45
CA SER A 682 16.39 28.27 10.56
C SER A 682 14.99 27.96 11.10
N LEU A 683 14.16 28.98 11.28
CA LEU A 683 12.76 28.82 11.70
C LEU A 683 11.97 28.01 10.67
N ARG A 684 12.17 28.28 9.36
CA ARG A 684 11.52 27.55 8.27
C ARG A 684 11.86 26.06 8.33
N HIS A 685 13.13 25.70 8.50
CA HIS A 685 13.56 24.32 8.61
C HIS A 685 12.94 23.63 9.83
N THR A 686 12.89 24.32 10.97
CA THR A 686 12.26 23.77 12.18
C THR A 686 10.76 23.54 11.97
N CYS A 687 10.05 24.49 11.32
CA CYS A 687 8.64 24.30 10.97
C CYS A 687 8.42 23.10 10.03
N ILE A 688 9.25 22.94 9.01
CA ILE A 688 9.18 21.79 8.08
C ILE A 688 9.36 20.48 8.84
N LEU A 689 10.37 20.36 9.70
CA LEU A 689 10.61 19.15 10.48
C LEU A 689 9.46 18.84 11.42
N PHE A 690 8.93 19.86 12.11
CA PHE A 690 7.77 19.70 12.98
C PHE A 690 6.53 19.22 12.20
N ILE A 691 6.30 19.74 10.98
CA ILE A 691 5.20 19.32 10.13
C ILE A 691 5.38 17.85 9.69
N LEU A 692 6.60 17.44 9.32
CA LEU A 692 6.89 16.07 8.93
C LEU A 692 6.74 15.08 10.10
N GLU A 693 7.18 15.47 11.30
CA GLU A 693 7.09 14.66 12.52
C GLU A 693 5.64 14.45 12.99
N HIS A 694 4.82 15.50 12.93
CA HIS A 694 3.44 15.47 13.42
C HIS A 694 2.41 15.43 12.29
N PHE A 695 2.80 14.86 11.15
CA PHE A 695 1.99 14.86 9.93
C PHE A 695 0.61 14.22 10.13
N ASP A 696 0.53 13.13 10.89
CA ASP A 696 -0.70 12.42 11.22
C ASP A 696 -1.75 13.32 11.89
N LYS A 697 -1.32 14.13 12.87
CA LYS A 697 -2.16 15.06 13.62
C LYS A 697 -2.56 16.29 12.80
N LEU A 698 -1.63 16.78 11.97
CA LEU A 698 -1.87 17.93 11.11
C LEU A 698 -2.78 17.60 9.93
N SER A 699 -2.76 16.36 9.45
CA SER A 699 -3.58 15.90 8.33
C SER A 699 -5.09 16.02 8.57
N ALA A 700 -5.53 16.05 9.83
CA ALA A 700 -6.93 16.25 10.22
C ALA A 700 -7.36 17.74 10.21
N LYS A 701 -6.44 18.70 10.08
CA LYS A 701 -6.75 20.13 10.15
C LYS A 701 -7.19 20.71 8.80
N PRO A 702 -8.08 21.72 8.79
CA PRO A 702 -8.43 22.43 7.57
C PRO A 702 -7.19 23.11 6.95
N ARG A 703 -7.12 23.16 5.63
CA ARG A 703 -6.00 23.69 4.82
C ARG A 703 -4.72 22.86 4.80
N HIS A 704 -4.72 21.65 5.36
CA HIS A 704 -3.56 20.75 5.32
C HIS A 704 -3.00 20.57 3.90
N SER A 705 -3.85 20.26 2.91
CA SER A 705 -3.42 20.06 1.52
C SER A 705 -2.72 21.29 0.91
N TYR A 706 -3.18 22.49 1.26
CA TYR A 706 -2.56 23.74 0.81
C TYR A 706 -1.15 23.90 1.42
N LEU A 707 -1.02 23.63 2.73
CA LEU A 707 0.26 23.72 3.43
C LEU A 707 1.28 22.73 2.82
N ILE A 708 0.87 21.48 2.57
CA ILE A 708 1.74 20.46 1.99
C ILE A 708 2.26 20.86 0.61
N GLN A 709 1.40 21.35 -0.27
CA GLN A 709 1.83 21.80 -1.60
C GLN A 709 2.84 22.96 -1.53
N ARG A 710 2.68 23.83 -0.53
CA ARG A 710 3.55 24.99 -0.33
C ARG A 710 4.94 24.62 0.20
N ILE A 711 5.04 23.62 1.08
CA ILE A 711 6.32 23.23 1.69
C ILE A 711 7.19 22.33 0.81
N ILE A 712 6.63 21.63 -0.19
CA ILE A 712 7.39 20.70 -1.06
C ILE A 712 8.63 21.34 -1.71
N PRO A 713 8.57 22.55 -2.29
CA PRO A 713 9.75 23.21 -2.86
C PRO A 713 10.84 23.48 -1.81
N ASP A 714 10.46 23.90 -0.60
CA ASP A 714 11.41 24.16 0.46
C ASP A 714 12.05 22.90 1.03
N ILE A 715 11.28 21.79 1.12
CA ILE A 715 11.83 20.47 1.46
C ILE A 715 12.87 20.06 0.43
N ARG A 716 12.59 20.23 -0.87
CA ARG A 716 13.55 19.93 -1.95
C ARG A 716 14.83 20.75 -1.80
N ASN A 717 14.71 22.06 -1.54
CA ASN A 717 15.85 22.95 -1.35
C ASN A 717 16.65 22.58 -0.09
N TYR A 718 15.96 22.24 0.99
CA TYR A 718 16.60 21.81 2.24
C TYR A 718 17.46 20.57 2.02
N PHE A 719 16.88 19.49 1.49
CA PHE A 719 17.63 18.24 1.25
C PHE A 719 18.68 18.39 0.14
N GLY A 720 18.41 19.19 -0.89
CA GLY A 720 19.39 19.52 -1.92
C GLY A 720 20.66 20.14 -1.35
N LYS A 721 20.53 21.01 -0.35
CA LYS A 721 21.68 21.63 0.35
C LYS A 721 22.28 20.68 1.39
N ALA A 722 21.43 20.03 2.18
CA ALA A 722 21.84 19.19 3.29
C ALA A 722 22.67 17.97 2.83
N LEU A 723 22.22 17.29 1.77
CA LEU A 723 22.85 16.07 1.27
C LEU A 723 24.01 16.34 0.28
N THR A 724 24.25 17.58 -0.13
CA THR A 724 25.34 17.94 -1.06
C THR A 724 26.56 18.57 -0.39
N LYS A 725 26.49 18.91 0.90
CA LYS A 725 27.65 19.44 1.65
C LYS A 725 28.76 18.38 1.65
N PRO A 726 30.01 18.74 1.33
CA PRO A 726 31.15 17.82 1.48
C PRO A 726 31.37 17.53 2.97
N ASP A 727 31.67 16.25 3.26
CA ASP A 727 32.01 15.79 4.61
C ASP A 727 33.20 16.61 5.17
N PRO A 728 33.03 17.24 6.36
CA PRO A 728 34.12 17.97 6.98
C PRO A 728 35.37 17.13 7.31
N HIS A 729 35.26 15.79 7.29
CA HIS A 729 36.37 14.88 7.49
C HIS A 729 37.19 14.59 6.22
N ASN A 730 36.69 14.93 5.02
CA ASN A 730 37.43 14.77 3.75
C ASN A 730 38.23 16.01 3.31
N LEU A 731 38.34 17.04 4.14
CA LEU A 731 39.26 18.17 3.98
C LEU A 731 40.62 17.93 4.66
N ARG A 732 41.11 16.67 4.62
CA ARG A 732 42.52 16.37 4.88
C ARG A 732 43.19 15.98 3.57
N LEU A 733 43.60 16.95 2.82
CA LEU A 733 44.76 16.95 1.92
C LEU A 733 45.36 18.36 1.92
#